data_a29c2980d59b763b432b41247012c962
#
_entry.id   a29c2980d59b763b432b41247012c962
#
_cell.length_a   1.000
_cell.length_b   1.000
_cell.length_c   1.000
_cell.angle_alpha   90.00
_cell.angle_beta   90.00
_cell.angle_gamma   90.00
#
_symmetry.space_group_name_H-M   'P 1'
#
loop_
_entity.id
_entity.type
_entity.pdbx_description
1 polymer ?
#
loop_
_entity_poly.entity_id
_entity_poly.type
_entity_poly.pdbx_seq_one_letter_code
_entity_poly.pdbx_strand_id
1 'polypeptide(L)'
;PPWGALPDVRPSLERCRVPEAILEGAELVTLVPLIEASNRLRAYGRGAAPVAPRLAVRFRHLPSLTPLHDLLSRSLTPEGTLTDEASPRLRSIRRKIKEQRAQIVKVLEALFHSQGAEAAFQDRYVTIRHGRYVVPVRAEALPRVKGIVHDRSQSGATLFVEPERAVELNNDLVQAVREEEAECLRILQALTNEVSAALPELDMLVEGIGELDLIFARAEMADRMKATEPEIDAGRTIALSGARHPLLLAQSWKEPGRPVVPVDLHLDADQPLLLVTGPNAGGKTVALKTLGLLALMAQAGCHLPVEEGSRLPTFSRLFAVIGDDQSVAENLSTFSAFVKQVKELLADVDDRSLVLLDELGAGTDPDEGAALAQAILEDLQVRGALVMATTHLEPLKAFASTHAGARNASVEFDGERLAPTFRLLYDRPGQSYALTIAARLGLPDRLIDRAHSHRSTQAKNLQELLARLDQEARQSADRAAEAERRESQAAALLGRAQKEVEAAQAKAKEILARAKAEAQTLLADIKRKVAEEWERLKSEERSKRALEATRKRLAEVAPPAPGQPARTMVLTPSWRDKLRESVRMPEKTDVPEELMLIGKTTDEGRDLVEKYLDDAFLAGRHSVRLVHGKGTGVLRKAVHELLAVHPLVESFRPGNPNEGGGGATVVELKVD
;
A
#
# COMPACT_ATOMS: atom_id res chain seq x y z
N PRO A 1 17.09 5.58 -7.12
CA PRO A 1 18.42 5.20 -7.61
C PRO A 1 18.93 6.16 -8.70
N PRO A 2 20.24 6.32 -8.86
CA PRO A 2 20.83 7.21 -9.87
C PRO A 2 20.91 6.52 -11.23
N TRP A 3 19.79 6.28 -11.88
CA TRP A 3 19.73 5.61 -13.19
C TRP A 3 20.50 6.37 -14.28
N GLY A 4 20.30 7.68 -14.38
CA GLY A 4 20.71 8.47 -15.53
C GLY A 4 19.85 8.16 -16.77
N ALA A 5 20.27 8.71 -17.92
CA ALA A 5 19.68 8.36 -19.21
C ALA A 5 20.32 7.05 -19.71
N LEU A 6 19.53 6.01 -19.90
CA LEU A 6 19.98 4.71 -20.40
C LEU A 6 19.45 4.52 -21.82
N PRO A 7 20.30 4.49 -22.83
CA PRO A 7 19.90 4.15 -24.20
C PRO A 7 19.57 2.65 -24.30
N ASP A 8 18.74 2.29 -25.27
CA ASP A 8 18.52 0.88 -25.61
C ASP A 8 19.71 0.32 -26.38
N VAL A 9 20.48 -0.51 -25.69
CA VAL A 9 21.69 -1.12 -26.25
C VAL A 9 21.46 -2.50 -26.88
N ARG A 10 20.27 -3.08 -26.71
CA ARG A 10 19.96 -4.44 -27.19
C ARG A 10 20.20 -4.63 -28.68
N PRO A 11 19.83 -3.69 -29.57
CA PRO A 11 20.13 -3.85 -30.99
C PRO A 11 21.63 -3.95 -31.29
N SER A 12 22.45 -3.17 -30.58
CA SER A 12 23.91 -3.20 -30.73
C SER A 12 24.52 -4.51 -30.23
N LEU A 13 24.02 -5.03 -29.07
CA LEU A 13 24.45 -6.31 -28.54
C LEU A 13 24.06 -7.48 -29.47
N GLU A 14 22.86 -7.46 -30.04
CA GLU A 14 22.45 -8.47 -31.04
C GLU A 14 23.33 -8.45 -32.29
N ARG A 15 23.72 -7.28 -32.75
CA ARG A 15 24.69 -7.17 -33.88
C ARG A 15 26.05 -7.74 -33.51
N CYS A 16 26.53 -7.55 -32.29
CA CYS A 16 27.80 -8.13 -31.82
C CYS A 16 27.82 -9.66 -31.81
N ARG A 17 26.65 -10.32 -31.79
CA ARG A 17 26.55 -11.79 -31.86
C ARG A 17 26.78 -12.34 -33.26
N VAL A 18 26.67 -11.48 -34.28
CA VAL A 18 26.92 -11.87 -35.69
C VAL A 18 28.43 -11.91 -35.91
N PRO A 19 28.98 -13.04 -36.39
CA PRO A 19 30.41 -13.13 -36.71
C PRO A 19 30.85 -12.03 -37.67
N GLU A 20 32.00 -11.46 -37.40
CA GLU A 20 32.63 -10.40 -38.23
C GLU A 20 31.85 -9.08 -38.33
N ALA A 21 30.76 -8.91 -37.56
CA ALA A 21 30.08 -7.63 -37.51
C ALA A 21 30.99 -6.55 -36.91
N ILE A 22 30.89 -5.35 -37.47
CA ILE A 22 31.58 -4.17 -36.95
C ILE A 22 30.51 -3.17 -36.51
N LEU A 23 30.57 -2.76 -35.25
CA LEU A 23 29.71 -1.69 -34.73
C LEU A 23 30.27 -0.33 -35.14
N GLU A 24 29.38 0.58 -35.46
CA GLU A 24 29.72 1.98 -35.64
C GLU A 24 30.08 2.65 -34.30
N GLY A 25 30.85 3.71 -34.33
CA GLY A 25 31.21 4.41 -33.09
C GLY A 25 30.02 4.97 -32.33
N ALA A 26 28.96 5.37 -33.03
CA ALA A 26 27.70 5.80 -32.46
C ALA A 26 26.98 4.69 -31.69
N GLU A 27 27.11 3.43 -32.11
CA GLU A 27 26.57 2.27 -31.40
C GLU A 27 27.42 1.91 -30.18
N LEU A 28 28.74 1.89 -30.35
CA LEU A 28 29.69 1.58 -29.27
C LEU A 28 29.59 2.57 -28.11
N VAL A 29 29.42 3.87 -28.40
CA VAL A 29 29.32 4.90 -27.34
C VAL A 29 28.05 4.76 -26.49
N THR A 30 26.98 4.13 -26.99
CA THR A 30 25.77 3.89 -26.21
C THR A 30 26.00 2.95 -25.04
N LEU A 31 27.04 2.13 -25.05
CA LEU A 31 27.40 1.24 -23.95
C LEU A 31 28.03 1.99 -22.76
N VAL A 32 28.66 3.15 -23.00
CA VAL A 32 29.33 3.91 -21.94
C VAL A 32 28.37 4.33 -20.83
N PRO A 33 27.22 5.00 -21.09
CA PRO A 33 26.27 5.37 -20.04
C PRO A 33 25.71 4.17 -19.28
N LEU A 34 25.53 3.02 -19.96
CA LEU A 34 25.07 1.78 -19.32
C LEU A 34 26.09 1.27 -18.30
N ILE A 35 27.36 1.20 -18.66
CA ILE A 35 28.43 0.75 -17.75
C ILE A 35 28.62 1.73 -16.59
N GLU A 36 28.56 3.03 -16.86
CA GLU A 36 28.58 4.05 -15.80
C GLU A 36 27.42 3.91 -14.82
N ALA A 37 26.21 3.61 -15.34
CA ALA A 37 25.05 3.37 -14.51
C ALA A 37 25.28 2.16 -13.58
N SER A 38 25.89 1.07 -14.07
CA SER A 38 26.28 -0.05 -13.23
C SER A 38 27.13 0.40 -12.04
N ASN A 39 28.17 1.17 -12.29
CA ASN A 39 29.08 1.66 -11.25
C ASN A 39 28.37 2.57 -10.23
N ARG A 40 27.50 3.49 -10.72
CA ARG A 40 26.67 4.34 -9.85
C ARG A 40 25.70 3.54 -9.02
N LEU A 41 25.01 2.55 -9.60
CA LEU A 41 24.05 1.68 -8.92
C LEU A 41 24.72 0.77 -7.89
N ARG A 42 25.90 0.23 -8.18
CA ARG A 42 26.69 -0.53 -7.21
C ARG A 42 27.10 0.32 -6.00
N ALA A 43 27.50 1.58 -6.25
CA ALA A 43 27.81 2.53 -5.18
C ALA A 43 26.58 2.86 -4.32
N TYR A 44 25.44 3.11 -4.97
CA TYR A 44 24.16 3.33 -4.31
C TYR A 44 23.75 2.13 -3.44
N GLY A 45 23.88 0.90 -3.97
CA GLY A 45 23.56 -0.33 -3.26
C GLY A 45 24.39 -0.53 -1.98
N ARG A 46 25.65 -0.09 -1.96
CA ARG A 46 26.48 -0.11 -0.73
C ARG A 46 25.89 0.82 0.35
N GLY A 47 25.44 2.01 -0.04
CA GLY A 47 24.78 2.94 0.88
C GLY A 47 23.40 2.47 1.38
N ALA A 48 22.69 1.69 0.57
CA ALA A 48 21.37 1.17 0.91
C ALA A 48 21.42 -0.11 1.80
N ALA A 49 22.59 -0.74 1.95
CA ALA A 49 22.73 -2.01 2.66
C ALA A 49 22.18 -2.03 4.11
N PRO A 50 22.31 -0.99 4.94
CA PRO A 50 21.76 -0.97 6.29
C PRO A 50 20.23 -1.00 6.32
N VAL A 51 19.57 -0.42 5.33
CA VAL A 51 18.10 -0.28 5.27
C VAL A 51 17.45 -1.41 4.45
N ALA A 52 18.08 -1.80 3.34
CA ALA A 52 17.56 -2.80 2.41
C ALA A 52 18.63 -3.84 2.04
N PRO A 53 19.00 -4.75 2.94
CA PRO A 53 20.10 -5.71 2.74
C PRO A 53 19.87 -6.66 1.56
N ARG A 54 18.64 -7.11 1.34
CA ARG A 54 18.29 -8.00 0.21
C ARG A 54 18.47 -7.27 -1.14
N LEU A 55 18.07 -6.02 -1.22
CA LEU A 55 18.22 -5.20 -2.42
C LEU A 55 19.70 -4.88 -2.69
N ALA A 56 20.48 -4.60 -1.63
CA ALA A 56 21.92 -4.34 -1.74
C ALA A 56 22.70 -5.51 -2.35
N VAL A 57 22.26 -6.75 -2.14
CA VAL A 57 22.84 -7.94 -2.78
C VAL A 57 22.65 -7.87 -4.30
N ARG A 58 21.45 -7.51 -4.79
CA ARG A 58 21.18 -7.39 -6.23
C ARG A 58 22.06 -6.33 -6.90
N PHE A 59 22.23 -5.17 -6.27
CA PHE A 59 23.15 -4.15 -6.78
C PHE A 59 24.61 -4.63 -6.85
N ARG A 60 25.05 -5.48 -5.92
CA ARG A 60 26.41 -6.04 -5.93
C ARG A 60 26.65 -7.02 -7.06
N HIS A 61 25.61 -7.72 -7.53
CA HIS A 61 25.71 -8.68 -8.62
C HIS A 61 25.83 -8.01 -10.01
N LEU A 62 25.57 -6.71 -10.11
CA LEU A 62 25.83 -6.02 -11.37
C LEU A 62 27.32 -6.11 -11.74
N PRO A 63 27.69 -6.50 -12.97
CA PRO A 63 29.09 -6.59 -13.38
C PRO A 63 29.76 -5.21 -13.38
N SER A 64 31.06 -5.20 -13.09
CA SER A 64 31.88 -4.01 -13.22
C SER A 64 32.72 -4.11 -14.49
N LEU A 65 32.32 -3.42 -15.52
CA LEU A 65 32.99 -3.41 -16.82
C LEU A 65 33.92 -2.19 -16.98
N THR A 66 34.61 -1.81 -15.89
CA THR A 66 35.48 -0.62 -15.87
C THR A 66 36.54 -0.65 -16.97
N PRO A 67 37.25 -1.79 -17.28
CA PRO A 67 38.21 -1.80 -18.37
C PRO A 67 37.59 -1.48 -19.74
N LEU A 68 36.41 -2.04 -20.01
CA LEU A 68 35.68 -1.76 -21.27
C LEU A 68 35.20 -0.30 -21.32
N HIS A 69 34.67 0.21 -20.19
CA HIS A 69 34.30 1.61 -20.08
C HIS A 69 35.45 2.55 -20.41
N ASP A 70 36.62 2.33 -19.79
CA ASP A 70 37.79 3.20 -19.95
C ASP A 70 38.33 3.11 -21.39
N LEU A 71 38.29 1.92 -22.02
CA LEU A 71 38.64 1.71 -23.39
C LEU A 71 37.72 2.49 -24.34
N LEU A 72 36.41 2.34 -24.19
CA LEU A 72 35.42 3.02 -25.04
C LEU A 72 35.47 4.54 -24.84
N SER A 73 35.49 5.01 -23.61
CA SER A 73 35.52 6.45 -23.28
C SER A 73 36.78 7.17 -23.74
N ARG A 74 37.93 6.47 -23.77
CA ARG A 74 39.18 7.01 -24.31
C ARG A 74 39.18 7.02 -25.86
N SER A 75 38.55 6.00 -26.46
CA SER A 75 38.63 5.78 -27.90
C SER A 75 37.57 6.56 -28.68
N LEU A 76 36.45 6.92 -28.06
CA LEU A 76 35.29 7.53 -28.71
C LEU A 76 34.93 8.87 -28.07
N THR A 77 34.48 9.82 -28.91
CA THR A 77 33.82 11.03 -28.43
C THR A 77 32.34 10.73 -28.08
N PRO A 78 31.64 11.61 -27.35
CA PRO A 78 30.21 11.45 -27.10
C PRO A 78 29.34 11.31 -28.35
N GLU A 79 29.80 11.83 -29.50
CA GLU A 79 29.14 11.73 -30.81
C GLU A 79 29.48 10.42 -31.54
N GLY A 80 30.30 9.57 -30.94
CA GLY A 80 30.73 8.29 -31.54
C GLY A 80 31.86 8.39 -32.56
N THR A 81 32.58 9.51 -32.66
CA THR A 81 33.77 9.61 -33.52
C THR A 81 35.02 9.14 -32.77
N LEU A 82 35.97 8.52 -33.51
CA LEU A 82 37.22 8.07 -32.90
C LEU A 82 38.10 9.25 -32.48
N THR A 83 38.62 9.20 -31.26
CA THR A 83 39.58 10.17 -30.73
C THR A 83 40.99 9.91 -31.28
N ASP A 84 41.89 10.89 -31.18
CA ASP A 84 43.30 10.70 -31.46
C ASP A 84 44.01 9.77 -30.45
N GLU A 85 43.38 9.51 -29.32
CA GLU A 85 43.88 8.59 -28.30
C GLU A 85 43.49 7.13 -28.54
N ALA A 86 42.60 6.87 -29.50
CA ALA A 86 42.18 5.53 -29.85
C ALA A 86 43.35 4.66 -30.37
N SER A 87 44.31 5.28 -31.11
CA SER A 87 45.51 4.60 -31.59
C SER A 87 46.65 5.60 -31.81
N PRO A 88 47.91 5.27 -31.44
CA PRO A 88 49.06 6.08 -31.79
C PRO A 88 49.24 6.26 -33.31
N ARG A 89 48.85 5.23 -34.09
CA ARG A 89 48.88 5.25 -35.54
C ARG A 89 47.86 6.24 -36.12
N LEU A 90 46.63 6.23 -35.62
CA LEU A 90 45.58 7.18 -36.03
C LEU A 90 46.01 8.63 -35.76
N ARG A 91 46.54 8.90 -34.59
CA ARG A 91 47.09 10.22 -34.20
C ARG A 91 48.18 10.67 -35.19
N SER A 92 49.12 9.76 -35.58
CA SER A 92 50.18 10.07 -36.53
C SER A 92 49.62 10.36 -37.93
N ILE A 93 48.66 9.57 -38.40
CA ILE A 93 48.03 9.76 -39.73
C ILE A 93 47.29 11.11 -39.76
N ARG A 94 46.48 11.42 -38.74
CA ARG A 94 45.74 12.70 -38.65
C ARG A 94 46.67 13.91 -38.61
N ARG A 95 47.81 13.80 -37.91
CA ARG A 95 48.84 14.84 -37.90
C ARG A 95 49.43 15.01 -39.32
N LYS A 96 49.79 13.92 -40.01
CA LYS A 96 50.28 13.92 -41.38
C LYS A 96 49.28 14.59 -42.34
N ILE A 97 48.00 14.22 -42.24
CA ILE A 97 46.89 14.82 -43.01
C ILE A 97 46.81 16.33 -42.79
N LYS A 98 46.88 16.78 -41.52
CA LYS A 98 46.87 18.20 -41.18
C LYS A 98 48.05 18.97 -41.74
N GLU A 99 49.23 18.40 -41.64
CA GLU A 99 50.46 18.98 -42.19
C GLU A 99 50.40 19.05 -43.74
N GLN A 100 49.96 17.98 -44.41
CA GLN A 100 49.80 17.95 -45.87
C GLN A 100 48.76 18.97 -46.35
N ARG A 101 47.59 19.07 -45.67
CA ARG A 101 46.59 20.09 -46.01
C ARG A 101 47.16 21.50 -45.92
N ALA A 102 47.89 21.82 -44.87
CA ALA A 102 48.53 23.13 -44.73
C ALA A 102 49.58 23.39 -45.79
N GLN A 103 50.36 22.36 -46.18
CA GLN A 103 51.35 22.46 -47.20
C GLN A 103 50.74 22.70 -48.60
N ILE A 104 49.64 21.97 -48.93
CA ILE A 104 48.90 22.15 -50.20
C ILE A 104 48.39 23.58 -50.30
N VAL A 105 47.71 24.05 -49.27
CA VAL A 105 47.15 25.42 -49.25
C VAL A 105 48.26 26.43 -49.46
N LYS A 106 49.36 26.32 -48.71
CA LYS A 106 50.53 27.22 -48.86
C LYS A 106 51.11 27.21 -50.29
N VAL A 107 51.23 26.02 -50.91
CA VAL A 107 51.73 25.88 -52.30
C VAL A 107 50.75 26.51 -53.29
N LEU A 108 49.46 26.33 -53.09
CA LEU A 108 48.42 26.88 -53.96
C LEU A 108 48.29 28.40 -53.82
N GLU A 109 48.36 28.92 -52.59
CA GLU A 109 48.33 30.37 -52.29
C GLU A 109 49.57 31.08 -52.92
N ALA A 110 50.72 30.44 -52.88
CA ALA A 110 51.92 30.99 -53.52
C ALA A 110 51.78 31.16 -55.06
N LEU A 111 50.89 30.40 -55.69
CA LEU A 111 50.59 30.58 -57.11
C LEU A 111 49.88 31.89 -57.42
N PHE A 112 49.04 32.37 -56.50
CA PHE A 112 48.33 33.64 -56.65
C PHE A 112 49.24 34.86 -56.62
N HIS A 113 50.47 34.72 -56.09
CA HIS A 113 51.44 35.80 -55.93
C HIS A 113 52.54 35.72 -57.00
N SER A 114 52.47 34.73 -57.99
CA SER A 114 53.46 34.61 -59.06
C SER A 114 53.21 35.64 -60.16
N GLN A 115 54.27 36.07 -60.83
CA GLN A 115 54.19 37.04 -61.98
C GLN A 115 53.21 36.55 -63.07
N GLY A 116 52.23 37.40 -63.40
CA GLY A 116 51.22 37.07 -64.43
C GLY A 116 50.00 36.29 -63.94
N ALA A 117 49.97 35.97 -62.67
CA ALA A 117 48.86 35.19 -62.02
C ALA A 117 47.51 35.94 -61.98
N GLU A 118 47.52 37.28 -61.87
CA GLU A 118 46.31 38.09 -61.75
C GLU A 118 45.34 37.93 -62.92
N ALA A 119 45.80 37.65 -64.11
CA ALA A 119 44.94 37.47 -65.28
C ALA A 119 44.45 36.01 -65.46
N ALA A 120 44.98 35.06 -64.69
CA ALA A 120 44.66 33.65 -64.84
C ALA A 120 43.59 33.14 -63.89
N PHE A 121 43.51 33.69 -62.69
CA PHE A 121 42.57 33.21 -61.70
C PHE A 121 41.29 34.08 -61.70
N GLN A 122 40.12 33.40 -61.62
CA GLN A 122 38.82 34.06 -61.48
C GLN A 122 38.71 34.76 -60.15
N ASP A 123 39.07 34.01 -59.13
CA ASP A 123 39.10 34.44 -57.69
C ASP A 123 40.34 33.82 -57.06
N ARG A 124 40.87 34.46 -55.97
CA ARG A 124 42.10 34.00 -55.28
C ARG A 124 41.72 33.23 -54.00
N TYR A 125 41.13 32.03 -54.18
CA TYR A 125 40.89 31.11 -53.10
C TYR A 125 41.20 29.67 -53.50
N VAL A 126 41.51 28.86 -52.48
CA VAL A 126 41.69 27.42 -52.63
C VAL A 126 40.39 26.73 -52.24
N THR A 127 39.91 25.77 -53.00
CA THR A 127 38.71 24.99 -52.72
C THR A 127 38.97 23.51 -52.93
N ILE A 128 37.99 22.65 -52.57
CA ILE A 128 38.08 21.20 -52.75
C ILE A 128 37.03 20.78 -53.78
N ARG A 129 37.47 19.97 -54.77
CA ARG A 129 36.59 19.28 -55.70
C ARG A 129 37.02 17.81 -55.80
N HIS A 130 36.05 16.91 -55.66
CA HIS A 130 36.29 15.46 -55.66
C HIS A 130 37.43 15.03 -54.72
N GLY A 131 37.51 15.63 -53.53
CA GLY A 131 38.54 15.32 -52.52
C GLY A 131 39.93 15.91 -52.78
N ARG A 132 40.06 16.76 -53.79
CA ARG A 132 41.34 17.39 -54.17
C ARG A 132 41.31 18.89 -54.02
N TYR A 133 42.40 19.48 -53.62
CA TYR A 133 42.55 20.91 -53.51
C TYR A 133 42.82 21.48 -54.93
N VAL A 134 41.98 22.42 -55.30
CA VAL A 134 41.97 23.05 -56.63
C VAL A 134 41.89 24.56 -56.52
N VAL A 135 42.21 25.25 -57.61
CA VAL A 135 42.06 26.70 -57.70
C VAL A 135 41.13 27.08 -58.86
N PRO A 136 40.33 28.15 -58.77
CA PRO A 136 39.45 28.60 -59.84
C PRO A 136 40.21 29.37 -60.87
N VAL A 137 40.28 28.84 -62.08
CA VAL A 137 40.99 29.41 -63.28
C VAL A 137 39.96 29.84 -64.30
N ARG A 138 40.13 31.00 -64.92
CA ARG A 138 39.33 31.42 -66.07
C ARG A 138 39.48 30.46 -67.20
N ALA A 139 38.44 30.06 -67.89
CA ALA A 139 38.49 29.11 -69.02
C ALA A 139 39.48 29.53 -70.11
N GLU A 140 39.55 30.84 -70.42
CA GLU A 140 40.44 31.45 -71.35
C GLU A 140 41.92 31.38 -70.96
N ALA A 141 42.17 31.31 -69.65
CA ALA A 141 43.54 31.30 -69.11
C ALA A 141 44.09 29.89 -68.83
N LEU A 142 43.32 28.83 -69.07
CA LEU A 142 43.76 27.44 -68.88
C LEU A 142 45.15 27.10 -69.42
N PRO A 143 45.55 27.56 -70.61
CA PRO A 143 46.89 27.23 -71.13
C PRO A 143 48.05 27.82 -70.31
N ARG A 144 47.76 28.79 -69.41
CA ARG A 144 48.76 29.43 -68.54
C ARG A 144 48.93 28.72 -67.18
N VAL A 145 47.98 27.89 -66.81
CA VAL A 145 48.02 27.12 -65.55
C VAL A 145 48.08 25.63 -65.90
N LYS A 146 49.29 25.09 -65.88
CA LYS A 146 49.51 23.66 -66.13
C LYS A 146 48.86 22.89 -64.94
N GLY A 147 47.91 21.98 -65.25
CA GLY A 147 47.21 21.19 -64.25
C GLY A 147 46.07 20.37 -64.82
N ILE A 148 45.35 19.69 -63.93
CA ILE A 148 44.24 18.80 -64.25
C ILE A 148 42.91 19.52 -63.90
N VAL A 149 41.97 19.57 -64.83
CA VAL A 149 40.63 20.13 -64.63
C VAL A 149 39.78 19.06 -63.95
N HIS A 150 39.25 19.38 -62.73
CA HIS A 150 38.40 18.48 -61.99
C HIS A 150 36.91 18.85 -62.10
N ASP A 151 36.60 20.13 -62.29
CA ASP A 151 35.21 20.58 -62.34
C ASP A 151 35.07 21.91 -63.09
N ARG A 152 33.84 22.30 -63.48
CA ARG A 152 33.49 23.53 -64.15
C ARG A 152 32.36 24.23 -63.51
N SER A 153 32.37 25.57 -63.47
CA SER A 153 31.20 26.34 -63.02
C SER A 153 30.04 26.13 -64.02
N GLN A 154 28.80 26.36 -63.50
CA GLN A 154 27.56 26.23 -64.32
C GLN A 154 27.61 27.07 -65.62
N SER A 155 28.26 28.25 -65.61
CA SER A 155 28.43 29.11 -66.73
C SER A 155 29.55 28.66 -67.70
N GLY A 156 30.37 27.70 -67.25
CA GLY A 156 31.57 27.28 -68.02
C GLY A 156 32.75 28.27 -68.01
N ALA A 157 32.59 29.45 -67.43
CA ALA A 157 33.58 30.52 -67.41
C ALA A 157 34.73 30.26 -66.40
N THR A 158 34.55 29.42 -65.42
CA THR A 158 35.57 29.07 -64.42
C THR A 158 35.80 27.56 -64.43
N LEU A 159 37.06 27.16 -64.47
CA LEU A 159 37.53 25.80 -64.40
C LEU A 159 38.21 25.60 -63.03
N PHE A 160 37.85 24.53 -62.32
CA PHE A 160 38.52 24.15 -61.09
C PHE A 160 39.69 23.25 -61.40
N VAL A 161 40.90 23.81 -61.37
CA VAL A 161 42.13 23.17 -61.80
C VAL A 161 42.97 22.74 -60.61
N GLU A 162 43.48 21.52 -60.66
CA GLU A 162 44.54 21.04 -59.78
C GLU A 162 45.88 21.38 -60.47
N PRO A 163 46.65 22.34 -59.93
CA PRO A 163 47.95 22.70 -60.58
C PRO A 163 48.96 21.54 -60.45
N GLU A 164 49.81 21.39 -61.45
CA GLU A 164 50.85 20.35 -61.54
C GLU A 164 51.68 20.25 -60.23
N ARG A 165 52.01 21.39 -59.60
CA ARG A 165 52.76 21.45 -58.35
C ARG A 165 52.03 20.88 -57.16
N ALA A 166 50.70 20.74 -57.21
CA ALA A 166 49.87 20.22 -56.16
C ALA A 166 49.48 18.74 -56.36
N VAL A 167 49.70 18.16 -57.54
CA VAL A 167 49.24 16.81 -57.88
C VAL A 167 49.83 15.74 -56.97
N GLU A 168 51.14 15.77 -56.70
CA GLU A 168 51.77 14.81 -55.79
C GLU A 168 51.29 15.01 -54.38
N LEU A 169 51.19 16.22 -53.90
CA LEU A 169 50.69 16.54 -52.52
C LEU A 169 49.23 16.11 -52.34
N ASN A 170 48.40 16.32 -53.37
CA ASN A 170 47.03 15.84 -53.36
C ASN A 170 46.92 14.30 -53.37
N ASN A 171 47.82 13.64 -54.17
CA ASN A 171 47.87 12.17 -54.15
C ASN A 171 48.27 11.62 -52.79
N ASP A 172 49.28 12.21 -52.14
CA ASP A 172 49.76 11.85 -50.83
C ASP A 172 48.64 12.06 -49.78
N LEU A 173 47.89 13.19 -49.88
CA LEU A 173 46.74 13.45 -49.00
C LEU A 173 45.62 12.41 -49.18
N VAL A 174 45.28 12.08 -50.46
CA VAL A 174 44.26 11.04 -50.72
C VAL A 174 44.70 9.70 -50.14
N GLN A 175 45.96 9.35 -50.25
CA GLN A 175 46.51 8.12 -49.68
C GLN A 175 46.44 8.16 -48.16
N ALA A 176 46.82 9.28 -47.53
CA ALA A 176 46.75 9.43 -46.07
C ALA A 176 45.30 9.36 -45.54
N VAL A 177 44.32 9.91 -46.26
CA VAL A 177 42.88 9.79 -45.90
C VAL A 177 42.40 8.34 -45.97
N ARG A 178 42.82 7.59 -47.02
CA ARG A 178 42.49 6.14 -47.10
C ARG A 178 43.15 5.34 -45.97
N GLU A 179 44.38 5.71 -45.59
CA GLU A 179 45.07 5.11 -44.46
C GLU A 179 44.31 5.41 -43.12
N GLU A 180 43.74 6.62 -42.96
CA GLU A 180 42.90 6.99 -41.85
C GLU A 180 41.62 6.13 -41.81
N GLU A 181 40.90 6.01 -42.92
CA GLU A 181 39.70 5.19 -43.05
C GLU A 181 39.97 3.73 -42.70
N ALA A 182 41.04 3.15 -43.23
CA ALA A 182 41.45 1.78 -42.93
C ALA A 182 41.80 1.58 -41.45
N GLU A 183 42.52 2.54 -40.85
CA GLU A 183 42.87 2.50 -39.41
C GLU A 183 41.63 2.69 -38.53
N CYS A 184 40.71 3.58 -38.89
CA CYS A 184 39.43 3.75 -38.21
C CYS A 184 38.62 2.44 -38.20
N LEU A 185 38.50 1.78 -39.35
CA LEU A 185 37.81 0.50 -39.44
C LEU A 185 38.47 -0.57 -38.58
N ARG A 186 39.83 -0.64 -38.60
CA ARG A 186 40.59 -1.58 -37.75
C ARG A 186 40.33 -1.34 -36.25
N ILE A 187 40.27 -0.07 -35.85
CA ILE A 187 39.98 0.29 -34.44
C ILE A 187 38.55 -0.09 -34.07
N LEU A 188 37.56 0.24 -34.90
CA LEU A 188 36.16 -0.13 -34.65
C LEU A 188 35.99 -1.65 -34.54
N GLN A 189 36.67 -2.42 -35.41
CA GLN A 189 36.70 -3.89 -35.33
C GLN A 189 37.30 -4.37 -34.01
N ALA A 190 38.42 -3.79 -33.58
CA ALA A 190 39.03 -4.15 -32.29
C ALA A 190 38.12 -3.82 -31.10
N LEU A 191 37.48 -2.63 -31.09
CA LEU A 191 36.52 -2.25 -30.06
C LEU A 191 35.29 -3.17 -30.06
N THR A 192 34.78 -3.54 -31.25
CA THR A 192 33.66 -4.49 -31.36
C THR A 192 34.03 -5.87 -30.82
N ASN A 193 35.25 -6.34 -31.07
CA ASN A 193 35.72 -7.61 -30.51
C ASN A 193 35.80 -7.59 -28.99
N GLU A 194 36.25 -6.47 -28.40
CA GLU A 194 36.26 -6.33 -26.93
C GLU A 194 34.82 -6.31 -26.35
N VAL A 195 33.87 -5.66 -27.02
CA VAL A 195 32.45 -5.70 -26.65
C VAL A 195 31.91 -7.12 -26.80
N SER A 196 32.23 -7.83 -27.88
CA SER A 196 31.81 -9.22 -28.10
C SER A 196 32.37 -10.17 -27.04
N ALA A 197 33.59 -9.96 -26.61
CA ALA A 197 34.18 -10.74 -25.50
C ALA A 197 33.46 -10.50 -24.15
N ALA A 198 32.88 -9.31 -23.96
CA ALA A 198 32.16 -8.92 -22.75
C ALA A 198 30.63 -9.11 -22.87
N LEU A 199 30.13 -9.75 -23.93
CA LEU A 199 28.67 -9.96 -24.11
C LEU A 199 27.98 -10.64 -22.92
N PRO A 200 28.53 -11.72 -22.32
CA PRO A 200 27.87 -12.34 -21.18
C PRO A 200 27.67 -11.38 -20.00
N GLU A 201 28.65 -10.56 -19.69
CA GLU A 201 28.57 -9.56 -18.62
C GLU A 201 27.65 -8.40 -18.99
N LEU A 202 27.63 -8.00 -20.26
CA LEU A 202 26.71 -6.96 -20.74
C LEU A 202 25.26 -7.43 -20.72
N ASP A 203 24.98 -8.68 -21.07
CA ASP A 203 23.66 -9.28 -20.96
C ASP A 203 23.21 -9.32 -19.48
N MET A 204 24.07 -9.81 -18.58
CA MET A 204 23.80 -9.79 -17.15
C MET A 204 23.55 -8.37 -16.62
N LEU A 205 24.26 -7.39 -17.18
CA LEU A 205 24.08 -5.99 -16.79
C LEU A 205 22.70 -5.45 -17.22
N VAL A 206 22.30 -5.71 -18.46
CA VAL A 206 21.00 -5.28 -19.00
C VAL A 206 19.85 -5.93 -18.21
N GLU A 207 19.93 -7.24 -17.99
CA GLU A 207 18.94 -7.98 -17.21
C GLU A 207 18.89 -7.48 -15.76
N GLY A 208 20.04 -7.34 -15.11
CA GLY A 208 20.12 -6.90 -13.72
C GLY A 208 19.61 -5.47 -13.49
N ILE A 209 19.89 -4.56 -14.44
CA ILE A 209 19.32 -3.20 -14.41
C ILE A 209 17.82 -3.27 -14.63
N GLY A 210 17.34 -4.08 -15.58
CA GLY A 210 15.90 -4.26 -15.83
C GLY A 210 15.16 -4.82 -14.63
N GLU A 211 15.72 -5.81 -13.94
CA GLU A 211 15.15 -6.33 -12.69
C GLU A 211 15.08 -5.26 -11.59
N LEU A 212 16.15 -4.50 -11.41
CA LEU A 212 16.19 -3.42 -10.42
C LEU A 212 15.18 -2.33 -10.78
N ASP A 213 15.10 -1.92 -12.03
CA ASP A 213 14.13 -0.92 -12.49
C ASP A 213 12.70 -1.38 -12.21
N LEU A 214 12.37 -2.64 -12.52
CA LEU A 214 11.07 -3.23 -12.20
C LEU A 214 10.77 -3.21 -10.69
N ILE A 215 11.75 -3.52 -9.84
CA ILE A 215 11.59 -3.47 -8.38
C ILE A 215 11.26 -2.04 -7.92
N PHE A 216 11.99 -1.04 -8.43
CA PHE A 216 11.76 0.36 -8.08
C PHE A 216 10.47 0.91 -8.67
N ALA A 217 10.11 0.52 -9.88
CA ALA A 217 8.82 0.90 -10.49
C ALA A 217 7.64 0.35 -9.67
N ARG A 218 7.72 -0.91 -9.19
CA ARG A 218 6.72 -1.48 -8.29
C ARG A 218 6.66 -0.75 -6.96
N ALA A 219 7.81 -0.42 -6.37
CA ALA A 219 7.87 0.33 -5.12
C ALA A 219 7.30 1.75 -5.25
N GLU A 220 7.61 2.47 -6.33
CA GLU A 220 7.04 3.79 -6.61
C GLU A 220 5.53 3.72 -6.85
N MET A 221 5.07 2.70 -7.59
CA MET A 221 3.65 2.46 -7.78
C MET A 221 2.94 2.17 -6.45
N ALA A 222 3.55 1.36 -5.58
CA ALA A 222 3.03 1.04 -4.26
C ALA A 222 2.91 2.30 -3.39
N ASP A 223 3.93 3.15 -3.36
CA ASP A 223 3.92 4.41 -2.61
C ASP A 223 2.82 5.35 -3.10
N ARG A 224 2.72 5.57 -4.42
CA ARG A 224 1.68 6.42 -5.03
C ARG A 224 0.26 5.92 -4.75
N MET A 225 0.05 4.60 -4.74
CA MET A 225 -1.25 3.98 -4.46
C MET A 225 -1.52 3.86 -2.95
N LYS A 226 -0.55 4.12 -2.08
CA LYS A 226 -0.57 3.77 -0.66
C LYS A 226 -0.93 2.29 -0.51
N ALA A 227 -0.22 1.47 -1.26
CA ALA A 227 -0.42 0.03 -1.35
C ALA A 227 0.36 -0.68 -0.24
N THR A 228 -0.18 -1.78 0.24
CA THR A 228 0.40 -2.64 1.28
C THR A 228 0.81 -3.98 0.70
N GLU A 229 1.74 -4.67 1.34
CA GLU A 229 2.10 -6.04 0.99
C GLU A 229 0.95 -6.97 1.41
N PRO A 230 0.30 -7.68 0.46
CA PRO A 230 -0.74 -8.63 0.82
C PRO A 230 -0.12 -9.92 1.36
N GLU A 231 -0.81 -10.57 2.29
CA GLU A 231 -0.47 -11.93 2.70
C GLU A 231 -0.87 -12.91 1.60
N ILE A 232 0.08 -13.70 1.12
CA ILE A 232 -0.22 -14.77 0.16
C ILE A 232 -0.67 -15.99 0.96
N ASP A 233 -1.98 -16.25 0.92
CA ASP A 233 -2.60 -17.37 1.61
C ASP A 233 -2.35 -18.68 0.88
N ALA A 234 -1.86 -19.70 1.61
CA ALA A 234 -1.74 -21.06 1.09
C ALA A 234 -3.11 -21.77 0.97
N GLY A 235 -4.12 -21.22 1.62
CA GLY A 235 -5.52 -21.67 1.55
C GLY A 235 -6.25 -21.09 0.35
N ARG A 236 -7.57 -20.95 0.50
CA ARG A 236 -8.47 -20.48 -0.56
C ARG A 236 -9.31 -19.30 -0.06
N THR A 237 -8.67 -18.39 0.69
CA THR A 237 -9.34 -17.22 1.27
C THR A 237 -8.90 -15.95 0.58
N ILE A 238 -9.85 -15.19 0.08
CA ILE A 238 -9.70 -13.80 -0.31
C ILE A 238 -10.31 -12.96 0.81
N ALA A 239 -9.51 -12.13 1.45
CA ALA A 239 -9.96 -11.16 2.45
C ALA A 239 -9.21 -9.84 2.21
N LEU A 240 -9.78 -8.98 1.39
CA LEU A 240 -9.22 -7.68 1.02
C LEU A 240 -10.04 -6.58 1.69
N SER A 241 -9.46 -5.92 2.67
CA SER A 241 -10.06 -4.78 3.36
C SER A 241 -9.67 -3.47 2.68
N GLY A 242 -10.62 -2.56 2.55
CA GLY A 242 -10.37 -1.24 1.99
C GLY A 242 -9.83 -1.23 0.56
N ALA A 243 -10.15 -2.24 -0.25
CA ALA A 243 -9.65 -2.41 -1.61
C ALA A 243 -10.09 -1.26 -2.53
N ARG A 244 -9.13 -0.67 -3.24
CA ARG A 244 -9.37 0.44 -4.18
C ARG A 244 -8.98 0.03 -5.59
N HIS A 245 -9.81 0.43 -6.55
CA HIS A 245 -9.58 0.11 -7.96
C HIS A 245 -8.33 0.84 -8.49
N PRO A 246 -7.28 0.12 -8.96
CA PRO A 246 -5.99 0.73 -9.30
C PRO A 246 -6.07 1.81 -10.38
N LEU A 247 -6.86 1.58 -11.44
CA LEU A 247 -7.01 2.55 -12.53
C LEU A 247 -7.80 3.79 -12.12
N LEU A 248 -8.81 3.65 -11.25
CA LEU A 248 -9.54 4.79 -10.70
C LEU A 248 -8.63 5.62 -9.77
N LEU A 249 -7.76 4.96 -8.99
CA LEU A 249 -6.74 5.67 -8.22
C LEU A 249 -5.80 6.47 -9.13
N ALA A 250 -5.30 5.85 -10.19
CA ALA A 250 -4.42 6.53 -11.14
C ALA A 250 -5.13 7.71 -11.85
N GLN A 251 -6.42 7.60 -12.12
CA GLN A 251 -7.24 8.69 -12.67
C GLN A 251 -7.43 9.82 -11.64
N SER A 252 -7.66 9.49 -10.37
CA SER A 252 -7.84 10.48 -9.30
C SER A 252 -6.61 11.36 -9.07
N TRP A 253 -5.41 10.92 -9.45
CA TRP A 253 -4.20 11.76 -9.41
C TRP A 253 -4.22 12.89 -10.44
N LYS A 254 -4.96 12.71 -11.54
CA LYS A 254 -5.10 13.72 -12.60
C LYS A 254 -6.28 14.66 -12.35
N GLU A 255 -7.32 14.15 -11.66
CA GLU A 255 -8.56 14.86 -11.37
C GLU A 255 -8.82 14.86 -9.84
N PRO A 256 -8.17 15.75 -9.08
CA PRO A 256 -8.41 15.86 -7.64
C PRO A 256 -9.83 16.33 -7.38
N GLY A 257 -10.63 15.53 -6.66
CA GLY A 257 -12.03 15.85 -6.31
C GLY A 257 -12.98 14.66 -6.37
N ARG A 258 -12.57 13.54 -6.94
CA ARG A 258 -13.33 12.28 -6.91
C ARG A 258 -12.55 11.21 -6.15
N PRO A 259 -12.72 11.11 -4.82
CA PRO A 259 -12.05 10.06 -4.04
C PRO A 259 -12.57 8.69 -4.49
N VAL A 260 -11.67 7.74 -4.63
CA VAL A 260 -12.02 6.34 -4.88
C VAL A 260 -12.55 5.74 -3.58
N VAL A 261 -13.78 5.25 -3.61
CA VAL A 261 -14.40 4.61 -2.46
C VAL A 261 -13.79 3.22 -2.29
N PRO A 262 -13.27 2.88 -1.11
CA PRO A 262 -12.76 1.55 -0.81
C PRO A 262 -13.91 0.54 -0.70
N VAL A 263 -13.61 -0.71 -1.05
CA VAL A 263 -14.55 -1.84 -0.97
C VAL A 263 -13.89 -3.01 -0.25
N ASP A 264 -14.65 -3.68 0.62
CA ASP A 264 -14.19 -4.91 1.26
C ASP A 264 -14.63 -6.12 0.42
N LEU A 265 -13.69 -7.03 0.13
CA LEU A 265 -13.92 -8.19 -0.71
C LEU A 265 -13.56 -9.46 0.08
N HIS A 266 -14.56 -10.33 0.29
CA HIS A 266 -14.38 -11.54 1.06
C HIS A 266 -15.02 -12.74 0.36
N LEU A 267 -14.19 -13.75 0.10
CA LEU A 267 -14.59 -15.10 -0.39
C LEU A 267 -13.68 -16.11 0.31
N ASP A 268 -14.24 -17.28 0.61
CA ASP A 268 -13.47 -18.38 1.21
C ASP A 268 -13.94 -19.75 0.68
N ALA A 269 -13.31 -20.80 1.15
CA ALA A 269 -13.64 -22.16 0.72
C ALA A 269 -15.03 -22.62 1.20
N ASP A 270 -15.55 -22.07 2.29
CA ASP A 270 -16.87 -22.40 2.83
C ASP A 270 -17.98 -21.67 2.08
N GLN A 271 -17.69 -20.45 1.63
CA GLN A 271 -18.57 -19.61 0.82
C GLN A 271 -17.87 -19.15 -0.48
N PRO A 272 -17.62 -20.07 -1.42
CA PRO A 272 -16.86 -19.80 -2.63
C PRO A 272 -17.61 -18.96 -3.67
N LEU A 273 -18.93 -18.78 -3.52
CA LEU A 273 -19.77 -18.03 -4.44
C LEU A 273 -20.20 -16.69 -3.84
N LEU A 274 -19.67 -15.57 -4.34
CA LEU A 274 -20.09 -14.23 -3.96
C LEU A 274 -20.97 -13.62 -5.07
N LEU A 275 -22.26 -13.43 -4.79
CA LEU A 275 -23.19 -12.76 -5.70
C LEU A 275 -23.37 -11.29 -5.29
N VAL A 276 -22.94 -10.38 -6.16
CA VAL A 276 -23.09 -8.94 -5.94
C VAL A 276 -24.34 -8.43 -6.65
N THR A 277 -25.25 -7.88 -5.88
CA THR A 277 -26.59 -7.46 -6.33
C THR A 277 -26.79 -5.95 -6.15
N GLY A 278 -27.80 -5.37 -6.76
CA GLY A 278 -28.12 -3.95 -6.65
C GLY A 278 -28.22 -3.24 -8.00
N PRO A 279 -28.41 -1.90 -8.03
CA PRO A 279 -28.55 -1.12 -9.26
C PRO A 279 -27.29 -1.13 -10.11
N ASN A 280 -27.42 -1.03 -11.44
CA ASN A 280 -26.26 -1.04 -12.36
C ASN A 280 -25.30 0.13 -12.12
N ALA A 281 -25.82 1.32 -11.76
CA ALA A 281 -25.00 2.48 -11.41
C ALA A 281 -24.25 2.32 -10.05
N GLY A 282 -24.48 1.25 -9.29
CA GLY A 282 -23.95 1.06 -7.94
C GLY A 282 -22.47 0.65 -7.86
N GLY A 283 -21.82 0.32 -8.97
CA GLY A 283 -20.40 -0.04 -9.00
C GLY A 283 -20.12 -1.56 -8.90
N LYS A 284 -21.11 -2.44 -9.15
CA LYS A 284 -20.96 -3.91 -9.16
C LYS A 284 -19.78 -4.35 -10.02
N THR A 285 -19.78 -3.94 -11.30
CA THR A 285 -18.73 -4.23 -12.28
C THR A 285 -17.36 -3.69 -11.83
N VAL A 286 -17.34 -2.53 -11.15
CA VAL A 286 -16.10 -1.95 -10.62
C VAL A 286 -15.53 -2.81 -9.49
N ALA A 287 -16.36 -3.28 -8.56
CA ALA A 287 -15.94 -4.18 -7.49
C ALA A 287 -15.38 -5.51 -8.05
N LEU A 288 -16.05 -6.07 -9.06
CA LEU A 288 -15.61 -7.28 -9.75
C LEU A 288 -14.28 -7.09 -10.48
N LYS A 289 -14.13 -5.99 -11.23
CA LYS A 289 -12.86 -5.63 -11.89
C LYS A 289 -11.76 -5.34 -10.86
N THR A 290 -12.10 -4.74 -9.72
CA THR A 290 -11.13 -4.50 -8.63
C THR A 290 -10.54 -5.81 -8.16
N LEU A 291 -11.36 -6.82 -7.86
CA LEU A 291 -10.88 -8.13 -7.44
C LEU A 291 -9.93 -8.74 -8.47
N GLY A 292 -10.33 -8.79 -9.76
CA GLY A 292 -9.51 -9.35 -10.82
C GLY A 292 -8.18 -8.67 -10.99
N LEU A 293 -8.17 -7.33 -11.01
CA LEU A 293 -6.93 -6.55 -11.12
C LEU A 293 -6.01 -6.74 -9.93
N LEU A 294 -6.54 -6.75 -8.71
CA LEU A 294 -5.75 -6.95 -7.50
C LEU A 294 -5.15 -8.37 -7.46
N ALA A 295 -5.89 -9.40 -7.89
CA ALA A 295 -5.37 -10.75 -8.01
C ALA A 295 -4.20 -10.83 -9.02
N LEU A 296 -4.34 -10.21 -10.20
CA LEU A 296 -3.26 -10.14 -11.19
C LEU A 296 -2.05 -9.33 -10.69
N MET A 297 -2.27 -8.21 -10.01
CA MET A 297 -1.21 -7.39 -9.43
C MET A 297 -0.42 -8.17 -8.37
N ALA A 298 -1.11 -8.90 -7.47
CA ALA A 298 -0.45 -9.74 -6.48
C ALA A 298 0.43 -10.81 -7.13
N GLN A 299 -0.09 -11.52 -8.13
CA GLN A 299 0.67 -12.54 -8.87
C GLN A 299 1.82 -11.95 -9.70
N ALA A 300 1.70 -10.69 -10.10
CA ALA A 300 2.80 -9.94 -10.69
C ALA A 300 3.82 -9.44 -9.66
N GLY A 301 3.65 -9.72 -8.36
CA GLY A 301 4.55 -9.28 -7.29
C GLY A 301 4.44 -7.79 -6.97
N CYS A 302 3.28 -7.19 -7.17
CA CYS A 302 2.98 -5.81 -6.79
C CYS A 302 2.31 -5.78 -5.42
N HIS A 303 2.58 -4.74 -4.63
CA HIS A 303 1.74 -4.38 -3.49
C HIS A 303 0.36 -3.94 -3.97
N LEU A 304 -0.64 -4.09 -3.11
CA LEU A 304 -2.03 -3.83 -3.43
C LEU A 304 -2.54 -2.58 -2.71
N PRO A 305 -3.40 -1.76 -3.33
CA PRO A 305 -4.06 -0.62 -2.68
C PRO A 305 -5.20 -1.10 -1.75
N VAL A 306 -4.82 -1.79 -0.69
CA VAL A 306 -5.67 -2.39 0.35
C VAL A 306 -5.14 -2.03 1.73
N GLU A 307 -5.89 -2.32 2.80
CA GLU A 307 -5.43 -2.17 4.17
C GLU A 307 -4.53 -3.33 4.60
N GLU A 308 -3.67 -3.08 5.60
CA GLU A 308 -2.78 -4.09 6.17
C GLU A 308 -3.55 -5.31 6.69
N GLY A 309 -2.97 -6.50 6.58
CA GLY A 309 -3.62 -7.77 6.93
C GLY A 309 -4.56 -8.32 5.85
N SER A 310 -4.67 -7.65 4.71
CA SER A 310 -5.37 -8.18 3.55
C SER A 310 -4.63 -9.38 2.97
N ARG A 311 -5.37 -10.43 2.58
CA ARG A 311 -4.82 -11.68 2.07
C ARG A 311 -5.58 -12.20 0.87
N LEU A 312 -4.87 -12.95 0.00
CA LEU A 312 -5.45 -13.65 -1.14
C LEU A 312 -4.57 -14.84 -1.53
N PRO A 313 -5.18 -15.89 -2.15
CA PRO A 313 -4.41 -17.02 -2.66
C PRO A 313 -3.78 -16.70 -4.02
N THR A 314 -2.89 -17.58 -4.47
CA THR A 314 -2.43 -17.60 -5.86
C THR A 314 -3.37 -18.46 -6.70
N PHE A 315 -3.73 -17.98 -7.87
CA PHE A 315 -4.60 -18.65 -8.82
C PHE A 315 -3.80 -19.30 -9.95
N SER A 316 -4.18 -20.52 -10.31
CA SER A 316 -3.67 -21.17 -11.54
C SER A 316 -4.25 -20.51 -12.78
N ARG A 317 -5.51 -20.07 -12.69
CA ARG A 317 -6.27 -19.46 -13.77
C ARG A 317 -7.20 -18.37 -13.25
N LEU A 318 -7.36 -17.33 -14.04
CA LEU A 318 -8.31 -16.26 -13.78
C LEU A 318 -9.18 -16.09 -15.03
N PHE A 319 -10.48 -16.35 -14.87
CA PHE A 319 -11.46 -16.17 -15.92
C PHE A 319 -12.30 -14.93 -15.64
N ALA A 320 -12.51 -14.11 -16.66
CA ALA A 320 -13.32 -12.91 -16.56
C ALA A 320 -14.26 -12.80 -17.77
N VAL A 321 -15.54 -12.93 -17.52
CA VAL A 321 -16.62 -12.70 -18.50
C VAL A 321 -17.26 -11.36 -18.10
N ILE A 322 -16.76 -10.27 -18.67
CA ILE A 322 -17.10 -8.89 -18.28
C ILE A 322 -17.37 -8.05 -19.52
N GLY A 323 -18.55 -7.44 -19.57
CA GLY A 323 -18.95 -6.53 -20.63
C GLY A 323 -19.78 -7.18 -21.72
N ASP A 324 -20.43 -6.34 -22.54
CA ASP A 324 -21.22 -6.73 -23.70
C ASP A 324 -20.27 -6.88 -24.90
N ASP A 325 -19.73 -8.07 -25.11
CA ASP A 325 -19.02 -8.40 -26.35
C ASP A 325 -20.04 -8.48 -27.50
N GLN A 326 -20.49 -7.33 -27.98
CA GLN A 326 -21.15 -7.23 -29.27
C GLN A 326 -20.08 -7.32 -30.37
N SER A 327 -19.60 -8.52 -30.62
CA SER A 327 -18.77 -8.76 -31.80
C SER A 327 -19.64 -8.66 -33.05
N VAL A 328 -19.70 -7.48 -33.63
CA VAL A 328 -20.33 -7.24 -34.95
C VAL A 328 -19.72 -8.14 -36.01
N ALA A 329 -18.52 -8.63 -35.81
CA ALA A 329 -17.81 -9.52 -36.72
C ALA A 329 -18.31 -10.99 -36.68
N GLU A 330 -18.86 -11.46 -35.56
CA GLU A 330 -19.33 -12.86 -35.40
C GLU A 330 -20.87 -12.99 -35.48
N ASN A 331 -21.64 -11.92 -35.62
CA ASN A 331 -23.12 -11.91 -35.64
C ASN A 331 -23.78 -12.68 -34.48
N LEU A 332 -23.09 -12.78 -33.33
CA LEU A 332 -23.60 -13.47 -32.15
C LEU A 332 -24.41 -12.49 -31.30
N SER A 333 -25.54 -12.94 -30.74
CA SER A 333 -26.21 -12.19 -29.67
C SER A 333 -25.32 -12.15 -28.42
N THR A 334 -25.50 -11.17 -27.56
CA THR A 334 -24.80 -11.06 -26.27
C THR A 334 -24.89 -12.33 -25.44
N PHE A 335 -26.06 -12.97 -25.44
CA PHE A 335 -26.27 -14.25 -24.76
C PHE A 335 -25.45 -15.40 -25.37
N SER A 336 -25.39 -15.51 -26.70
CA SER A 336 -24.63 -16.58 -27.38
C SER A 336 -23.13 -16.41 -27.14
N ALA A 337 -22.62 -15.19 -27.12
CA ALA A 337 -21.23 -14.87 -26.78
C ALA A 337 -20.91 -15.29 -25.33
N PHE A 338 -21.80 -14.94 -24.39
CA PHE A 338 -21.68 -15.35 -22.98
C PHE A 338 -21.63 -16.89 -22.85
N VAL A 339 -22.54 -17.62 -23.48
CA VAL A 339 -22.57 -19.10 -23.42
C VAL A 339 -21.28 -19.69 -24.00
N LYS A 340 -20.74 -19.16 -25.09
CA LYS A 340 -19.47 -19.60 -25.68
C LYS A 340 -18.31 -19.42 -24.67
N GLN A 341 -18.19 -18.25 -24.06
CA GLN A 341 -17.17 -17.96 -23.06
C GLN A 341 -17.30 -18.86 -21.81
N VAL A 342 -18.53 -19.05 -21.32
CA VAL A 342 -18.78 -19.96 -20.20
C VAL A 342 -18.41 -21.43 -20.57
N LYS A 343 -18.72 -21.89 -21.78
CA LYS A 343 -18.30 -23.22 -22.24
C LYS A 343 -16.78 -23.37 -22.24
N GLU A 344 -16.05 -22.35 -22.68
CA GLU A 344 -14.58 -22.34 -22.72
C GLU A 344 -14.00 -22.36 -21.29
N LEU A 345 -14.52 -21.52 -20.39
CA LEU A 345 -14.04 -21.49 -19.01
C LEU A 345 -14.33 -22.83 -18.29
N LEU A 346 -15.49 -23.44 -18.50
CA LEU A 346 -15.85 -24.72 -17.88
C LEU A 346 -14.97 -25.89 -18.35
N ALA A 347 -14.32 -25.80 -19.51
CA ALA A 347 -13.38 -26.82 -19.96
C ALA A 347 -12.09 -26.84 -19.12
N ASP A 348 -11.71 -25.69 -18.55
CA ASP A 348 -10.40 -25.47 -17.96
C ASP A 348 -10.42 -25.09 -16.47
N VAL A 349 -11.56 -24.76 -15.89
CA VAL A 349 -11.71 -24.34 -14.50
C VAL A 349 -11.40 -25.47 -13.52
N ASP A 350 -10.65 -25.13 -12.47
CA ASP A 350 -10.23 -26.02 -11.38
C ASP A 350 -10.45 -25.37 -10.00
N ASP A 351 -10.05 -26.06 -8.93
CA ASP A 351 -10.18 -25.62 -7.55
C ASP A 351 -9.24 -24.46 -7.17
N ARG A 352 -8.31 -24.09 -8.05
CA ARG A 352 -7.40 -22.95 -7.93
C ARG A 352 -7.72 -21.82 -8.90
N SER A 353 -8.93 -21.82 -9.43
CA SER A 353 -9.40 -20.81 -10.37
C SER A 353 -10.18 -19.72 -9.67
N LEU A 354 -10.00 -18.46 -10.13
CA LEU A 354 -10.87 -17.33 -9.84
C LEU A 354 -11.74 -17.05 -11.06
N VAL A 355 -13.07 -17.04 -10.87
CA VAL A 355 -14.05 -16.81 -11.94
C VAL A 355 -14.82 -15.52 -11.64
N LEU A 356 -14.83 -14.61 -12.59
CA LEU A 356 -15.49 -13.31 -12.51
C LEU A 356 -16.55 -13.21 -13.60
N LEU A 357 -17.84 -13.14 -13.21
CA LEU A 357 -18.97 -13.11 -14.12
C LEU A 357 -19.77 -11.82 -13.94
N ASP A 358 -19.84 -10.99 -14.96
CA ASP A 358 -20.65 -9.76 -14.90
C ASP A 358 -22.02 -9.98 -15.55
N GLU A 359 -23.05 -9.39 -14.97
CA GLU A 359 -24.45 -9.46 -15.41
C GLU A 359 -24.95 -10.90 -15.69
N LEU A 360 -24.62 -11.82 -14.79
CA LEU A 360 -24.94 -13.24 -14.92
C LEU A 360 -26.44 -13.49 -15.13
N GLY A 361 -26.78 -14.21 -16.22
CA GLY A 361 -28.14 -14.54 -16.60
C GLY A 361 -28.85 -13.46 -17.42
N ALA A 362 -28.19 -12.39 -17.81
CA ALA A 362 -28.74 -11.36 -18.68
C ALA A 362 -28.76 -11.80 -20.15
N GLY A 363 -29.55 -11.08 -20.97
CA GLY A 363 -29.55 -11.25 -22.42
C GLY A 363 -30.50 -12.34 -22.98
N THR A 364 -31.30 -13.00 -22.11
CA THR A 364 -32.33 -13.98 -22.47
C THR A 364 -33.59 -13.78 -21.62
N ASP A 365 -34.55 -14.68 -21.70
CA ASP A 365 -35.69 -14.71 -20.78
C ASP A 365 -35.19 -14.73 -19.32
N PRO A 366 -35.75 -13.91 -18.43
CA PRO A 366 -35.24 -13.81 -17.05
C PRO A 366 -35.33 -15.10 -16.24
N ASP A 367 -36.35 -15.94 -16.45
CA ASP A 367 -36.51 -17.20 -15.73
C ASP A 367 -35.52 -18.26 -16.26
N GLU A 368 -35.39 -18.38 -17.59
CA GLU A 368 -34.40 -19.26 -18.22
C GLU A 368 -32.96 -18.81 -17.90
N GLY A 369 -32.68 -17.50 -17.96
CA GLY A 369 -31.39 -16.94 -17.63
C GLY A 369 -31.01 -17.19 -16.18
N ALA A 370 -31.96 -17.05 -15.25
CA ALA A 370 -31.73 -17.34 -13.83
C ALA A 370 -31.48 -18.82 -13.57
N ALA A 371 -32.26 -19.73 -14.22
CA ALA A 371 -32.07 -21.17 -14.06
C ALA A 371 -30.70 -21.63 -14.58
N LEU A 372 -30.30 -21.15 -15.77
CA LEU A 372 -28.97 -21.45 -16.33
C LEU A 372 -27.86 -20.92 -15.46
N ALA A 373 -28.00 -19.70 -14.95
CA ALA A 373 -27.03 -19.06 -14.07
C ALA A 373 -26.83 -19.86 -12.76
N GLN A 374 -27.92 -20.34 -12.14
CA GLN A 374 -27.84 -21.20 -10.96
C GLN A 374 -27.06 -22.48 -11.26
N ALA A 375 -27.40 -23.18 -12.36
CA ALA A 375 -26.71 -24.40 -12.76
C ALA A 375 -25.19 -24.16 -13.00
N ILE A 376 -24.82 -23.05 -13.62
CA ILE A 376 -23.41 -22.67 -13.82
C ILE A 376 -22.71 -22.45 -12.49
N LEU A 377 -23.34 -21.72 -11.55
CA LEU A 377 -22.76 -21.44 -10.23
C LEU A 377 -22.58 -22.72 -9.42
N GLU A 378 -23.55 -23.64 -9.45
CA GLU A 378 -23.48 -24.95 -8.79
C GLU A 378 -22.34 -25.80 -9.37
N ASP A 379 -22.18 -25.86 -10.70
CA ASP A 379 -21.08 -26.58 -11.34
C ASP A 379 -19.71 -26.01 -10.98
N LEU A 380 -19.57 -24.68 -10.96
CA LEU A 380 -18.35 -23.99 -10.54
C LEU A 380 -18.01 -24.27 -9.07
N GLN A 381 -19.01 -24.30 -8.19
CA GLN A 381 -18.84 -24.67 -6.80
C GLN A 381 -18.37 -26.13 -6.65
N VAL A 382 -18.96 -27.07 -7.37
CA VAL A 382 -18.54 -28.48 -7.37
C VAL A 382 -17.09 -28.64 -7.81
N ARG A 383 -16.65 -27.86 -8.79
CA ARG A 383 -15.25 -27.81 -9.24
C ARG A 383 -14.32 -27.11 -8.25
N GLY A 384 -14.88 -26.45 -7.25
CA GLY A 384 -14.12 -25.78 -6.21
C GLY A 384 -13.60 -24.40 -6.58
N ALA A 385 -14.02 -23.76 -7.66
CA ALA A 385 -13.59 -22.42 -8.03
C ALA A 385 -14.09 -21.36 -7.04
N LEU A 386 -13.32 -20.28 -6.85
CA LEU A 386 -13.80 -19.05 -6.20
C LEU A 386 -14.49 -18.20 -7.25
N VAL A 387 -15.73 -17.82 -7.00
CA VAL A 387 -16.56 -17.12 -7.98
C VAL A 387 -17.10 -15.82 -7.42
N MET A 388 -16.88 -14.72 -8.12
CA MET A 388 -17.61 -13.49 -7.89
C MET A 388 -18.49 -13.19 -9.12
N ALA A 389 -19.79 -13.10 -8.92
CA ALA A 389 -20.74 -12.82 -10.00
C ALA A 389 -21.57 -11.58 -9.66
N THR A 390 -21.93 -10.80 -10.67
CA THR A 390 -22.90 -9.72 -10.51
C THR A 390 -24.21 -10.09 -11.20
N THR A 391 -25.33 -9.69 -10.62
CA THR A 391 -26.65 -9.92 -11.23
C THR A 391 -27.66 -8.89 -10.76
N HIS A 392 -28.72 -8.74 -11.54
CA HIS A 392 -29.91 -7.98 -11.16
C HIS A 392 -31.18 -8.85 -11.07
N LEU A 393 -31.04 -10.18 -11.32
CA LEU A 393 -32.16 -11.13 -11.33
C LEU A 393 -32.57 -11.51 -9.92
N GLU A 394 -33.85 -11.35 -9.58
CA GLU A 394 -34.40 -11.66 -8.26
C GLU A 394 -34.23 -13.15 -7.85
N PRO A 395 -34.43 -14.16 -8.76
CA PRO A 395 -34.20 -15.55 -8.38
C PRO A 395 -32.77 -15.84 -7.93
N LEU A 396 -31.78 -15.19 -8.54
CA LEU A 396 -30.37 -15.34 -8.13
C LEU A 396 -30.07 -14.70 -6.75
N LYS A 397 -30.76 -13.63 -6.40
CA LYS A 397 -30.66 -13.04 -5.05
C LYS A 397 -31.20 -14.02 -3.99
N ALA A 398 -32.33 -14.69 -4.29
CA ALA A 398 -32.88 -15.70 -3.41
C ALA A 398 -31.94 -16.91 -3.31
N PHE A 399 -31.39 -17.39 -4.42
CA PHE A 399 -30.40 -18.45 -4.45
C PHE A 399 -29.20 -18.12 -3.54
N ALA A 400 -28.60 -16.95 -3.70
CA ALA A 400 -27.46 -16.53 -2.90
C ALA A 400 -27.74 -16.41 -1.38
N SER A 401 -29.02 -16.24 -1.02
CA SER A 401 -29.43 -16.13 0.40
C SER A 401 -29.79 -17.48 1.03
N THR A 402 -30.02 -18.53 0.22
CA THR A 402 -30.53 -19.85 0.69
C THR A 402 -29.59 -21.00 0.38
N HIS A 403 -28.70 -20.85 -0.58
CA HIS A 403 -27.79 -21.91 -1.03
C HIS A 403 -26.54 -21.98 -0.15
N ALA A 404 -26.21 -23.16 0.35
CA ALA A 404 -24.99 -23.40 1.11
C ALA A 404 -23.75 -23.16 0.22
N GLY A 405 -22.81 -22.32 0.69
CA GLY A 405 -21.62 -21.96 -0.06
C GLY A 405 -21.78 -20.72 -0.97
N ALA A 406 -22.99 -20.14 -1.02
CA ALA A 406 -23.20 -18.85 -1.66
C ALA A 406 -23.39 -17.73 -0.63
N ARG A 407 -22.88 -16.56 -0.94
CA ARG A 407 -23.03 -15.36 -0.13
C ARG A 407 -23.54 -14.20 -0.97
N ASN A 408 -24.52 -13.49 -0.44
CA ASN A 408 -25.06 -12.32 -1.09
C ASN A 408 -24.33 -11.06 -0.61
N ALA A 409 -23.97 -10.18 -1.53
CA ALA A 409 -23.55 -8.82 -1.21
C ALA A 409 -24.37 -7.84 -2.02
N SER A 410 -24.79 -6.74 -1.43
CA SER A 410 -25.47 -5.67 -2.15
C SER A 410 -24.62 -4.42 -2.20
N VAL A 411 -24.68 -3.71 -3.33
CA VAL A 411 -24.10 -2.37 -3.39
C VAL A 411 -25.01 -1.40 -2.65
N GLU A 412 -24.45 -0.70 -1.68
CA GLU A 412 -25.18 0.30 -0.91
C GLU A 412 -25.59 1.47 -1.81
N PHE A 413 -26.83 1.88 -1.69
CA PHE A 413 -27.40 3.00 -2.44
C PHE A 413 -28.08 3.97 -1.47
N ASP A 414 -27.67 5.24 -1.52
CA ASP A 414 -28.29 6.29 -0.74
C ASP A 414 -29.64 6.67 -1.37
N GLY A 415 -30.72 6.19 -0.79
CA GLY A 415 -32.08 6.43 -1.25
C GLY A 415 -32.51 7.91 -1.13
N GLU A 416 -31.90 8.70 -0.23
CA GLU A 416 -32.21 10.12 -0.09
C GLU A 416 -31.50 10.96 -1.13
N ARG A 417 -30.23 10.65 -1.43
CA ARG A 417 -29.42 11.37 -2.43
C ARG A 417 -29.56 10.80 -3.83
N LEU A 418 -30.15 9.61 -3.99
CA LEU A 418 -30.18 8.82 -5.23
C LEU A 418 -28.80 8.62 -5.85
N ALA A 419 -27.82 8.41 -5.00
CA ALA A 419 -26.45 8.22 -5.39
C ALA A 419 -25.89 6.91 -4.83
N PRO A 420 -25.08 6.19 -5.61
CA PRO A 420 -24.39 5.01 -5.07
C PRO A 420 -23.32 5.46 -4.07
N THR A 421 -23.22 4.74 -2.96
CA THR A 421 -22.09 4.91 -2.00
C THR A 421 -20.89 4.08 -2.40
N PHE A 422 -21.06 3.15 -3.35
CA PHE A 422 -20.05 2.20 -3.84
C PHE A 422 -19.52 1.21 -2.79
N ARG A 423 -20.18 1.08 -1.64
CA ARG A 423 -19.84 0.11 -0.59
C ARG A 423 -20.58 -1.20 -0.79
N LEU A 424 -19.96 -2.33 -0.44
CA LEU A 424 -20.60 -3.63 -0.41
C LEU A 424 -21.12 -3.92 1.00
N LEU A 425 -22.38 -4.30 1.08
CA LEU A 425 -23.05 -4.75 2.28
C LEU A 425 -23.26 -6.26 2.15
N TYR A 426 -22.57 -7.03 2.97
CA TYR A 426 -22.65 -8.49 2.96
C TYR A 426 -23.91 -8.99 3.66
N ASP A 427 -24.35 -10.20 3.26
CA ASP A 427 -25.50 -10.91 3.80
C ASP A 427 -26.82 -10.12 3.66
N ARG A 428 -26.87 -9.25 2.66
CA ARG A 428 -28.01 -8.39 2.37
C ARG A 428 -28.35 -8.47 0.89
N PRO A 429 -29.58 -8.87 0.50
CA PRO A 429 -30.03 -8.81 -0.87
C PRO A 429 -30.26 -7.36 -1.31
N GLY A 430 -29.73 -6.98 -2.48
CA GLY A 430 -29.92 -5.65 -3.05
C GLY A 430 -31.36 -5.38 -3.47
N GLN A 431 -31.90 -4.23 -3.11
CA GLN A 431 -33.21 -3.77 -3.57
C GLN A 431 -33.14 -3.17 -4.97
N SER A 432 -34.23 -3.28 -5.70
CA SER A 432 -34.40 -2.63 -7.01
C SER A 432 -34.99 -1.26 -6.84
N TYR A 433 -34.25 -0.20 -7.20
CA TYR A 433 -34.67 1.21 -7.07
C TYR A 433 -35.19 1.81 -8.37
N ALA A 434 -35.41 1.02 -9.44
CA ALA A 434 -35.76 1.53 -10.77
C ALA A 434 -36.99 2.45 -10.77
N LEU A 435 -38.07 2.07 -10.12
CA LEU A 435 -39.29 2.88 -10.05
C LEU A 435 -39.13 4.13 -9.18
N THR A 436 -38.37 4.02 -8.08
CA THR A 436 -38.04 5.16 -7.21
C THR A 436 -37.17 6.19 -7.95
N ILE A 437 -36.20 5.71 -8.71
CA ILE A 437 -35.36 6.57 -9.56
C ILE A 437 -36.18 7.21 -10.66
N ALA A 438 -37.05 6.45 -11.33
CA ALA A 438 -37.93 6.96 -12.38
C ALA A 438 -38.87 8.06 -11.85
N ALA A 439 -39.46 7.86 -10.68
CA ALA A 439 -40.31 8.87 -10.02
C ALA A 439 -39.55 10.17 -9.76
N ARG A 440 -38.36 10.09 -9.22
CA ARG A 440 -37.53 11.29 -8.92
C ARG A 440 -36.96 11.97 -10.16
N LEU A 441 -36.74 11.23 -11.24
CA LEU A 441 -36.36 11.81 -12.55
C LEU A 441 -37.53 12.51 -13.26
N GLY A 442 -38.70 12.56 -12.61
CA GLY A 442 -39.85 13.30 -13.09
C GLY A 442 -40.83 12.50 -13.93
N LEU A 443 -40.76 11.18 -13.90
CA LEU A 443 -41.82 10.36 -14.50
C LEU A 443 -43.14 10.61 -13.72
N PRO A 444 -44.26 10.89 -14.42
CA PRO A 444 -45.52 11.15 -13.73
C PRO A 444 -45.96 10.02 -12.81
N ASP A 445 -46.43 10.36 -11.59
CA ASP A 445 -46.82 9.38 -10.55
C ASP A 445 -47.82 8.34 -11.08
N ARG A 446 -48.77 8.76 -11.95
CA ARG A 446 -49.70 7.84 -12.61
C ARG A 446 -49.05 6.71 -13.40
N LEU A 447 -47.85 6.94 -13.97
CA LEU A 447 -47.10 5.90 -14.69
C LEU A 447 -46.35 4.98 -13.70
N ILE A 448 -45.86 5.53 -12.62
CA ILE A 448 -45.22 4.80 -11.54
C ILE A 448 -46.23 3.87 -10.85
N ASP A 449 -47.42 4.38 -10.49
CA ASP A 449 -48.48 3.57 -9.89
C ASP A 449 -48.95 2.46 -10.83
N ARG A 450 -49.04 2.75 -12.11
CA ARG A 450 -49.40 1.79 -13.14
C ARG A 450 -48.31 0.70 -13.30
N ALA A 451 -47.05 1.10 -13.28
CA ALA A 451 -45.91 0.16 -13.27
C ALA A 451 -45.94 -0.75 -12.05
N HIS A 452 -46.23 -0.18 -10.87
CA HIS A 452 -46.43 -0.98 -9.65
C HIS A 452 -47.58 -1.99 -9.76
N SER A 453 -48.68 -1.63 -10.44
CA SER A 453 -49.81 -2.54 -10.60
C SER A 453 -49.54 -3.70 -11.60
N HIS A 454 -48.64 -3.50 -12.57
CA HIS A 454 -48.24 -4.51 -13.54
C HIS A 454 -47.24 -5.55 -12.99
N ARG A 455 -46.64 -5.31 -11.80
CA ARG A 455 -45.72 -6.29 -11.20
C ARG A 455 -46.48 -7.56 -10.79
N SER A 456 -45.91 -8.71 -11.11
CA SER A 456 -46.49 -10.01 -10.75
C SER A 456 -46.60 -10.17 -9.21
N THR A 457 -47.61 -10.91 -8.75
CA THR A 457 -47.81 -11.15 -7.30
C THR A 457 -46.61 -11.91 -6.70
N GLN A 458 -45.99 -12.84 -7.44
CA GLN A 458 -44.81 -13.58 -7.03
C GLN A 458 -43.61 -12.65 -6.86
N ALA A 459 -43.37 -11.75 -7.82
CA ALA A 459 -42.30 -10.76 -7.71
C ALA A 459 -42.50 -9.79 -6.53
N LYS A 460 -43.76 -9.42 -6.23
CA LYS A 460 -44.10 -8.60 -5.04
C LYS A 460 -43.77 -9.33 -3.73
N ASN A 461 -44.24 -10.56 -3.60
CA ASN A 461 -44.02 -11.38 -2.40
C ASN A 461 -42.53 -11.64 -2.16
N LEU A 462 -41.78 -11.97 -3.22
CA LEU A 462 -40.31 -12.16 -3.12
C LEU A 462 -39.60 -10.86 -2.71
N GLN A 463 -39.99 -9.74 -3.31
CA GLN A 463 -39.40 -8.44 -2.94
C GLN A 463 -39.72 -8.03 -1.50
N GLU A 464 -40.96 -8.27 -1.01
CA GLU A 464 -41.31 -8.04 0.38
C GLU A 464 -40.49 -8.89 1.36
N LEU A 465 -40.28 -10.18 1.00
CA LEU A 465 -39.44 -11.07 1.80
C LEU A 465 -37.97 -10.57 1.83
N LEU A 466 -37.41 -10.22 0.68
CA LEU A 466 -36.07 -9.66 0.58
C LEU A 466 -35.93 -8.34 1.32
N ALA A 467 -36.97 -7.47 1.30
CA ALA A 467 -36.97 -6.23 2.05
C ALA A 467 -36.98 -6.45 3.58
N ARG A 468 -37.74 -7.47 4.06
CA ARG A 468 -37.71 -7.87 5.50
C ARG A 468 -36.34 -8.38 5.91
N LEU A 469 -35.74 -9.27 5.11
CA LEU A 469 -34.39 -9.78 5.34
C LEU A 469 -33.34 -8.64 5.38
N ASP A 470 -33.43 -7.69 4.46
CA ASP A 470 -32.54 -6.52 4.48
C ASP A 470 -32.73 -5.67 5.74
N GLN A 471 -33.97 -5.46 6.19
CA GLN A 471 -34.26 -4.74 7.43
C GLN A 471 -33.70 -5.46 8.66
N GLU A 472 -33.89 -6.77 8.76
CA GLU A 472 -33.35 -7.58 9.86
C GLU A 472 -31.82 -7.58 9.85
N ALA A 473 -31.20 -7.71 8.67
CA ALA A 473 -29.76 -7.65 8.51
C ALA A 473 -29.19 -6.27 8.91
N ARG A 474 -29.87 -5.15 8.55
CA ARG A 474 -29.48 -3.81 9.00
C ARG A 474 -29.51 -3.69 10.52
N GLN A 475 -30.61 -4.12 11.15
CA GLN A 475 -30.71 -4.07 12.61
C GLN A 475 -29.65 -4.92 13.30
N SER A 476 -29.32 -6.08 12.74
CA SER A 476 -28.25 -6.94 13.26
C SER A 476 -26.89 -6.29 13.13
N ALA A 477 -26.57 -5.68 11.98
CA ALA A 477 -25.31 -5.01 11.76
C ALA A 477 -25.15 -3.75 12.64
N ASP A 478 -26.23 -2.97 12.83
CA ASP A 478 -26.19 -1.80 13.71
C ASP A 478 -25.91 -2.20 15.15
N ARG A 479 -26.53 -3.31 15.62
CA ARG A 479 -26.25 -3.88 16.95
C ARG A 479 -24.81 -4.39 17.07
N ALA A 480 -24.29 -5.05 16.04
CA ALA A 480 -22.91 -5.52 16.01
C ALA A 480 -21.91 -4.35 16.05
N ALA A 481 -22.13 -3.31 15.24
CA ALA A 481 -21.29 -2.12 15.24
C ALA A 481 -21.32 -1.36 16.57
N GLU A 482 -22.48 -1.33 17.22
CA GLU A 482 -22.59 -0.73 18.56
C GLU A 482 -21.87 -1.57 19.63
N ALA A 483 -21.96 -2.90 19.55
CA ALA A 483 -21.23 -3.80 20.44
C ALA A 483 -19.71 -3.64 20.28
N GLU A 484 -19.21 -3.59 19.05
CA GLU A 484 -17.79 -3.39 18.73
C GLU A 484 -17.27 -2.03 19.25
N ARG A 485 -18.07 -0.96 19.09
CA ARG A 485 -17.72 0.35 19.65
C ARG A 485 -17.63 0.31 21.18
N ARG A 486 -18.56 -0.38 21.83
CA ARG A 486 -18.55 -0.54 23.30
C ARG A 486 -17.34 -1.35 23.76
N GLU A 487 -17.02 -2.43 23.05
CA GLU A 487 -15.84 -3.26 23.34
C GLU A 487 -14.54 -2.46 23.18
N SER A 488 -14.39 -1.72 22.10
CA SER A 488 -13.24 -0.83 21.87
C SER A 488 -13.10 0.24 22.95
N GLN A 489 -14.21 0.85 23.39
CA GLN A 489 -14.20 1.81 24.49
C GLN A 489 -13.81 1.15 25.82
N ALA A 490 -14.34 -0.04 26.11
CA ALA A 490 -13.99 -0.80 27.29
C ALA A 490 -12.51 -1.20 27.31
N ALA A 491 -11.98 -1.67 26.18
CA ALA A 491 -10.55 -1.99 26.04
C ALA A 491 -9.65 -0.75 26.25
N ALA A 492 -10.06 0.41 25.72
CA ALA A 492 -9.33 1.66 25.93
C ALA A 492 -9.35 2.11 27.40
N LEU A 493 -10.47 1.95 28.09
CA LEU A 493 -10.58 2.25 29.52
C LEU A 493 -9.75 1.30 30.39
N LEU A 494 -9.78 0.00 30.09
CA LEU A 494 -8.95 -1.00 30.76
C LEU A 494 -7.45 -0.69 30.57
N GLY A 495 -7.04 -0.34 29.36
CA GLY A 495 -5.65 0.04 29.09
C GLY A 495 -5.21 1.31 29.85
N ARG A 496 -6.10 2.28 30.05
CA ARG A 496 -5.82 3.46 30.88
C ARG A 496 -5.72 3.10 32.36
N ALA A 497 -6.66 2.31 32.87
CA ALA A 497 -6.65 1.86 34.25
C ALA A 497 -5.40 1.02 34.57
N GLN A 498 -4.98 0.13 33.69
CA GLN A 498 -3.73 -0.64 33.86
C GLN A 498 -2.50 0.27 33.95
N LYS A 499 -2.38 1.25 33.09
CA LYS A 499 -1.26 2.24 33.13
C LYS A 499 -1.27 3.05 34.43
N GLU A 500 -2.43 3.42 34.94
CA GLU A 500 -2.55 4.12 36.23
C GLU A 500 -2.13 3.24 37.42
N VAL A 501 -2.53 1.96 37.40
CA VAL A 501 -2.10 0.99 38.41
C VAL A 501 -0.60 0.76 38.37
N GLU A 502 -0.01 0.60 37.19
CA GLU A 502 1.44 0.45 37.03
C GLU A 502 2.20 1.70 37.52
N ALA A 503 1.70 2.89 37.19
CA ALA A 503 2.28 4.15 37.65
C ALA A 503 2.18 4.31 39.17
N ALA A 504 1.05 3.90 39.76
CA ALA A 504 0.87 3.90 41.21
C ALA A 504 1.80 2.91 41.92
N GLN A 505 1.94 1.70 41.36
CA GLN A 505 2.88 0.69 41.88
C GLN A 505 4.34 1.14 41.79
N ALA A 506 4.73 1.79 40.69
CA ALA A 506 6.06 2.35 40.53
C ALA A 506 6.35 3.43 41.60
N LYS A 507 5.39 4.37 41.82
CA LYS A 507 5.50 5.39 42.87
C LYS A 507 5.54 4.79 44.28
N ALA A 508 4.76 3.75 44.55
CA ALA A 508 4.79 3.07 45.84
C ALA A 508 6.16 2.38 46.08
N LYS A 509 6.72 1.75 45.05
CA LYS A 509 8.08 1.17 45.12
C LYS A 509 9.17 2.24 45.39
N GLU A 510 9.08 3.38 44.75
CA GLU A 510 10.01 4.50 44.96
C GLU A 510 9.93 5.05 46.39
N ILE A 511 8.72 5.27 46.89
CA ILE A 511 8.49 5.73 48.29
C ILE A 511 9.07 4.73 49.29
N LEU A 512 8.83 3.41 49.07
CA LEU A 512 9.37 2.35 49.93
C LEU A 512 10.90 2.30 49.90
N ALA A 513 11.49 2.44 48.72
CA ALA A 513 12.94 2.47 48.55
C ALA A 513 13.55 3.68 49.25
N ARG A 514 12.93 4.86 49.13
CA ARG A 514 13.36 6.09 49.81
C ARG A 514 13.26 5.96 51.33
N ALA A 515 12.13 5.49 51.83
CA ALA A 515 11.95 5.27 53.28
C ALA A 515 12.96 4.26 53.84
N LYS A 516 13.28 3.20 53.09
CA LYS A 516 14.30 2.21 53.47
C LYS A 516 15.70 2.81 53.49
N ALA A 517 16.06 3.67 52.52
CA ALA A 517 17.33 4.38 52.52
C ALA A 517 17.44 5.38 53.68
N GLU A 518 16.40 6.13 53.96
CA GLU A 518 16.35 7.05 55.10
C GLU A 518 16.47 6.32 56.45
N ALA A 519 15.81 5.18 56.58
CA ALA A 519 15.95 4.34 57.76
C ALA A 519 17.37 3.77 57.93
N GLN A 520 18.02 3.34 56.84
CA GLN A 520 19.38 2.87 56.86
C GLN A 520 20.40 3.98 57.24
N THR A 521 20.23 5.21 56.72
CA THR A 521 21.09 6.35 57.10
C THR A 521 20.90 6.69 58.57
N LEU A 522 19.68 6.69 59.08
CA LEU A 522 19.38 6.94 60.49
C LEU A 522 20.02 5.87 61.42
N LEU A 523 19.93 4.59 61.03
CA LEU A 523 20.56 3.50 61.73
C LEU A 523 22.11 3.61 61.75
N ALA A 524 22.69 4.02 60.62
CA ALA A 524 24.12 4.27 60.51
C ALA A 524 24.58 5.42 61.40
N ASP A 525 23.82 6.52 61.45
CA ASP A 525 24.11 7.68 62.31
C ASP A 525 23.97 7.33 63.82
N ILE A 526 22.95 6.55 64.18
CA ILE A 526 22.81 6.06 65.54
C ILE A 526 23.98 5.17 65.92
N LYS A 527 24.37 4.21 65.05
CA LYS A 527 25.54 3.31 65.28
C LYS A 527 26.85 4.15 65.43
N ARG A 528 27.01 5.15 64.64
CA ARG A 528 28.19 6.05 64.76
C ARG A 528 28.20 6.78 66.08
N LYS A 529 27.09 7.44 66.47
CA LYS A 529 26.99 8.12 67.76
C LYS A 529 27.19 7.22 68.96
N VAL A 530 26.63 6.01 68.91
CA VAL A 530 26.89 4.99 69.95
C VAL A 530 28.34 4.58 69.99
N ALA A 531 29.01 4.39 68.87
CA ALA A 531 30.45 4.07 68.84
C ALA A 531 31.31 5.21 69.37
N GLU A 532 31.01 6.50 68.99
CA GLU A 532 31.66 7.69 69.50
C GLU A 532 31.53 7.85 71.02
N GLU A 533 30.31 7.62 71.57
CA GLU A 533 30.12 7.66 73.02
C GLU A 533 30.77 6.46 73.74
N TRP A 534 30.83 5.28 73.07
CA TRP A 534 31.54 4.12 73.63
C TRP A 534 33.06 4.31 73.67
N GLU A 535 33.67 4.96 72.70
CA GLU A 535 35.10 5.31 72.70
C GLU A 535 35.38 6.44 73.70
N ARG A 536 34.46 7.35 73.87
CA ARG A 536 34.55 8.41 74.91
C ARG A 536 34.48 7.85 76.31
N LEU A 537 33.60 6.87 76.56
CA LEU A 537 33.51 6.12 77.84
C LEU A 537 34.80 5.35 78.15
N LYS A 538 35.49 4.85 77.16
CA LYS A 538 36.77 4.17 77.34
C LYS A 538 37.93 5.12 77.65
N SER A 539 37.85 6.36 77.17
CA SER A 539 38.88 7.39 77.34
C SER A 539 38.79 8.19 78.63
N GLU A 540 37.61 8.29 79.23
CA GLU A 540 37.40 8.94 80.53
C GLU A 540 37.48 7.89 81.64
N GLU A 541 38.57 7.95 82.44
CA GLU A 541 38.75 7.09 83.62
C GLU A 541 37.56 7.17 84.55
N ARG A 542 36.92 6.09 84.73
CA ARG A 542 35.84 5.68 85.65
C ARG A 542 35.49 6.66 86.76
N SER A 543 34.68 7.65 86.52
CA SER A 543 33.98 8.44 87.51
C SER A 543 32.49 8.18 87.47
N LYS A 544 31.85 7.86 88.61
CA LYS A 544 30.39 7.66 88.68
C LYS A 544 29.56 8.83 88.07
N ARG A 545 30.12 10.03 88.06
CA ARG A 545 29.47 11.22 87.46
C ARG A 545 29.48 11.19 85.93
N ALA A 546 30.52 10.62 85.32
CA ALA A 546 30.58 10.47 83.90
C ALA A 546 29.55 9.42 83.41
N LEU A 547 29.35 8.36 84.19
CA LEU A 547 28.39 7.31 83.89
C LEU A 547 26.94 7.82 83.91
N GLU A 548 26.58 8.67 84.87
CA GLU A 548 25.23 9.29 84.92
C GLU A 548 25.01 10.30 83.82
N ALA A 549 25.98 11.10 83.46
CA ALA A 549 25.91 12.06 82.36
C ALA A 549 25.74 11.34 81.00
N THR A 550 26.44 10.23 80.79
CA THR A 550 26.36 9.40 79.57
C THR A 550 25.02 8.63 79.50
N ARG A 551 24.53 8.16 80.62
CA ARG A 551 23.25 7.51 80.70
C ARG A 551 22.11 8.49 80.33
N LYS A 552 22.26 9.76 80.71
CA LYS A 552 21.29 10.82 80.36
C LYS A 552 21.36 11.14 78.85
N ARG A 553 22.54 11.21 78.25
CA ARG A 553 22.75 11.41 76.79
C ARG A 553 22.32 10.21 75.95
N LEU A 554 22.54 8.95 76.42
CA LEU A 554 22.05 7.75 75.77
C LEU A 554 20.50 7.64 75.83
N ALA A 555 19.88 8.16 76.89
CA ALA A 555 18.41 8.25 76.95
C ALA A 555 17.81 9.28 75.98
N GLU A 556 18.59 10.31 75.60
CA GLU A 556 18.20 11.29 74.57
C GLU A 556 18.38 10.77 73.14
N VAL A 557 19.19 9.71 72.93
CA VAL A 557 19.51 9.07 71.63
C VAL A 557 18.73 7.75 71.43
N ALA A 558 18.14 7.18 72.49
CA ALA A 558 17.35 5.97 72.35
C ALA A 558 16.05 6.26 71.58
N PRO A 559 15.71 5.41 70.63
CA PRO A 559 14.40 5.52 70.01
C PRO A 559 13.29 5.35 71.09
N PRO A 560 12.16 5.98 70.94
CA PRO A 560 11.06 5.87 71.89
C PRO A 560 10.74 4.39 72.13
N ALA A 561 10.57 4.00 73.38
CA ALA A 561 10.30 2.62 73.79
C ALA A 561 9.17 2.01 72.94
N PRO A 562 9.25 0.73 72.60
CA PRO A 562 8.18 0.06 71.87
C PRO A 562 6.96 -0.04 72.80
N GLY A 563 5.98 0.84 72.54
CA GLY A 563 4.75 0.87 73.34
C GLY A 563 3.94 2.15 73.23
N GLN A 564 4.49 3.19 72.65
CA GLN A 564 3.62 4.27 72.17
C GLN A 564 3.34 4.03 70.67
N PRO A 565 2.05 3.93 70.26
CA PRO A 565 1.74 3.83 68.85
C PRO A 565 2.37 5.04 68.17
N ALA A 566 3.24 4.81 67.18
CA ALA A 566 3.65 5.84 66.28
C ALA A 566 2.38 6.60 65.92
N ARG A 567 2.35 7.91 66.18
CA ARG A 567 1.28 8.75 65.69
C ARG A 567 1.14 8.40 64.22
N THR A 568 0.09 7.61 63.97
CA THR A 568 -0.39 7.42 62.63
C THR A 568 -0.47 8.81 62.06
N MET A 569 0.34 9.13 61.09
CA MET A 569 0.11 10.32 60.31
C MET A 569 -1.29 10.12 59.76
N VAL A 570 -2.24 10.73 60.39
CA VAL A 570 -3.57 10.90 59.86
C VAL A 570 -3.32 11.70 58.59
N LEU A 571 -3.31 10.97 57.46
CA LEU A 571 -3.41 11.59 56.16
C LEU A 571 -4.61 12.51 56.26
N THR A 572 -4.35 13.82 56.19
CA THR A 572 -5.37 14.84 56.29
C THR A 572 -6.50 14.51 55.32
N PRO A 573 -7.75 14.78 55.64
CA PRO A 573 -8.92 14.43 54.82
C PRO A 573 -8.90 14.96 53.39
N SER A 574 -7.99 15.81 53.06
CA SER A 574 -7.91 16.51 51.75
C SER A 574 -7.71 15.62 50.54
N TRP A 575 -7.14 14.42 50.67
CA TRP A 575 -6.98 13.52 49.50
C TRP A 575 -8.26 12.71 49.20
N ARG A 576 -9.07 12.41 50.25
CA ARG A 576 -10.40 11.80 50.07
C ARG A 576 -11.35 12.78 49.39
N ASP A 577 -11.27 14.06 49.72
CA ASP A 577 -12.10 15.09 49.09
C ASP A 577 -11.66 15.38 47.63
N LYS A 578 -10.36 15.31 47.34
CA LYS A 578 -9.85 15.43 45.94
C LYS A 578 -10.14 14.20 45.09
N LEU A 579 -10.25 13.01 45.67
CA LEU A 579 -10.72 11.82 44.95
C LEU A 579 -12.24 11.85 44.68
N ARG A 580 -13.00 12.50 45.58
CA ARG A 580 -14.44 12.74 45.35
C ARG A 580 -14.71 13.80 44.29
N GLU A 581 -13.82 14.77 44.10
CA GLU A 581 -13.97 15.78 43.05
C GLU A 581 -13.57 15.30 41.64
N SER A 582 -12.79 14.23 41.50
CA SER A 582 -12.35 13.70 40.20
C SER A 582 -13.23 12.60 39.61
N VAL A 583 -14.21 12.10 40.34
CA VAL A 583 -15.21 11.13 39.85
C VAL A 583 -16.60 11.66 40.19
N ARG A 584 -16.99 12.76 39.57
CA ARG A 584 -18.40 13.08 39.43
C ARG A 584 -18.99 12.19 38.33
N MET A 585 -19.45 11.01 38.74
CA MET A 585 -20.55 10.36 38.03
C MET A 585 -21.80 11.22 38.22
N PRO A 586 -22.67 11.38 37.21
CA PRO A 586 -23.90 12.13 37.37
C PRO A 586 -24.71 11.47 38.47
N GLU A 587 -24.91 12.17 39.58
CA GLU A 587 -25.89 11.81 40.61
C GLU A 587 -27.26 11.71 39.92
N LYS A 588 -27.76 10.49 39.75
CA LYS A 588 -29.17 10.27 39.52
C LYS A 588 -29.87 10.56 40.84
N THR A 589 -30.32 11.78 40.98
CA THR A 589 -30.99 12.30 42.21
C THR A 589 -32.42 11.78 42.39
N ASP A 590 -32.91 10.86 41.53
CA ASP A 590 -34.31 10.40 41.60
C ASP A 590 -34.41 8.88 41.37
N VAL A 591 -33.92 8.08 42.34
CA VAL A 591 -34.17 6.64 42.38
C VAL A 591 -35.37 6.41 43.29
N PRO A 592 -36.49 5.84 42.78
CA PRO A 592 -37.70 5.58 43.60
C PRO A 592 -37.39 4.61 44.76
N GLU A 593 -38.11 4.72 45.85
CA GLU A 593 -37.93 3.85 47.03
C GLU A 593 -38.45 2.43 46.81
N GLU A 594 -39.22 2.22 45.74
CA GLU A 594 -39.77 0.91 45.43
C GLU A 594 -39.68 0.60 43.92
N LEU A 595 -39.38 -0.68 43.61
CA LEU A 595 -39.38 -1.23 42.27
C LEU A 595 -40.58 -2.17 42.07
N MET A 596 -41.42 -1.90 41.09
CA MET A 596 -42.58 -2.72 40.72
C MET A 596 -42.17 -3.82 39.73
N LEU A 597 -42.33 -5.08 40.17
CA LEU A 597 -42.02 -6.26 39.37
C LEU A 597 -43.27 -7.05 38.94
N ILE A 598 -44.46 -6.58 39.29
CA ILE A 598 -45.72 -7.27 39.00
C ILE A 598 -45.92 -7.37 37.47
N GLY A 599 -46.18 -8.60 36.98
CA GLY A 599 -46.41 -8.85 35.56
C GLY A 599 -45.13 -9.06 34.73
N LYS A 600 -43.94 -9.08 35.34
CA LYS A 600 -42.68 -9.38 34.70
C LYS A 600 -42.37 -10.88 34.71
N THR A 601 -41.63 -11.34 33.72
CA THR A 601 -41.06 -12.70 33.70
C THR A 601 -39.92 -12.82 34.70
N THR A 602 -39.46 -14.03 35.03
CA THR A 602 -38.38 -14.27 35.99
C THR A 602 -37.06 -13.64 35.53
N ASP A 603 -36.73 -13.71 34.24
CA ASP A 603 -35.50 -13.17 33.70
C ASP A 603 -35.53 -11.64 33.64
N GLU A 604 -36.61 -11.05 33.11
CA GLU A 604 -36.83 -9.60 33.17
C GLU A 604 -36.80 -9.03 34.59
N GLY A 605 -37.34 -9.81 35.54
CA GLY A 605 -37.36 -9.43 36.95
C GLY A 605 -35.96 -9.40 37.55
N ARG A 606 -35.10 -10.36 37.23
CA ARG A 606 -33.70 -10.41 37.68
C ARG A 606 -32.92 -9.22 37.18
N ASP A 607 -32.95 -8.96 35.86
CA ASP A 607 -32.22 -7.84 35.21
C ASP A 607 -32.66 -6.47 35.80
N LEU A 608 -33.95 -6.30 36.02
CA LEU A 608 -34.49 -5.06 36.61
C LEU A 608 -34.05 -4.86 38.07
N VAL A 609 -34.01 -5.94 38.85
CA VAL A 609 -33.58 -5.88 40.27
C VAL A 609 -32.09 -5.58 40.35
N GLU A 610 -31.26 -6.24 39.56
CA GLU A 610 -29.80 -6.03 39.54
C GLU A 610 -29.46 -4.57 39.22
N LYS A 611 -30.06 -4.04 38.16
CA LYS A 611 -29.88 -2.63 37.76
C LYS A 611 -30.39 -1.65 38.81
N TYR A 612 -31.53 -1.94 39.41
CA TYR A 612 -32.13 -1.07 40.43
C TYR A 612 -31.33 -1.04 41.73
N LEU A 613 -30.75 -2.17 42.17
CA LEU A 613 -29.87 -2.24 43.33
C LEU A 613 -28.57 -1.45 43.10
N ASP A 614 -28.00 -1.50 41.91
CA ASP A 614 -26.84 -0.69 41.56
C ASP A 614 -27.16 0.81 41.54
N ASP A 615 -28.29 1.21 40.93
CA ASP A 615 -28.75 2.60 40.89
C ASP A 615 -29.07 3.11 42.31
N ALA A 616 -29.70 2.30 43.16
CA ALA A 616 -30.07 2.63 44.56
C ALA A 616 -28.83 2.77 45.46
N PHE A 617 -27.86 1.88 45.32
CA PHE A 617 -26.59 1.96 46.03
C PHE A 617 -25.80 3.22 45.63
N LEU A 618 -25.73 3.54 44.35
CA LEU A 618 -25.08 4.76 43.83
C LEU A 618 -25.79 6.05 44.27
N ALA A 619 -27.12 5.97 44.52
CA ALA A 619 -27.91 7.07 45.06
C ALA A 619 -27.84 7.18 46.61
N GLY A 620 -27.06 6.32 47.29
CA GLY A 620 -26.87 6.33 48.73
C GLY A 620 -28.12 5.90 49.53
N ARG A 621 -28.99 5.08 48.94
CA ARG A 621 -30.17 4.53 49.65
C ARG A 621 -29.73 3.41 50.59
N HIS A 622 -30.17 3.48 51.84
CA HIS A 622 -29.91 2.45 52.85
C HIS A 622 -30.84 1.25 52.73
N SER A 623 -32.08 1.49 52.27
CA SER A 623 -33.10 0.45 52.16
C SER A 623 -33.98 0.72 50.95
N VAL A 624 -34.39 -0.37 50.27
CA VAL A 624 -35.26 -0.33 49.08
C VAL A 624 -36.30 -1.45 49.14
N ARG A 625 -37.41 -1.28 48.42
CA ARG A 625 -38.52 -2.23 48.41
C ARG A 625 -38.78 -2.78 47.01
N LEU A 626 -38.83 -4.11 46.88
CA LEU A 626 -39.13 -4.84 45.66
C LEU A 626 -40.53 -5.42 45.72
N VAL A 627 -41.43 -4.99 44.83
CA VAL A 627 -42.85 -5.41 44.84
C VAL A 627 -43.08 -6.42 43.71
N HIS A 628 -43.13 -7.72 44.07
CA HIS A 628 -43.28 -8.84 43.12
C HIS A 628 -44.68 -9.45 43.08
N GLY A 629 -45.58 -8.98 43.96
CA GLY A 629 -46.95 -9.47 44.03
C GLY A 629 -47.12 -10.81 44.81
N LYS A 630 -48.37 -11.19 45.03
CA LYS A 630 -48.77 -12.41 45.80
C LYS A 630 -49.09 -13.62 44.89
N GLY A 631 -48.68 -13.59 43.58
CA GLY A 631 -48.99 -14.64 42.59
C GLY A 631 -48.43 -16.02 42.95
N THR A 632 -48.03 -16.81 41.97
CA THR A 632 -47.54 -18.20 42.14
C THR A 632 -46.26 -18.34 42.97
N GLY A 633 -45.63 -17.22 43.34
CA GLY A 633 -44.39 -17.17 44.14
C GLY A 633 -43.10 -17.45 43.35
N VAL A 634 -43.19 -17.74 42.06
CA VAL A 634 -42.01 -18.02 41.20
C VAL A 634 -41.08 -16.81 41.10
N LEU A 635 -41.65 -15.62 40.86
CA LEU A 635 -40.86 -14.37 40.77
C LEU A 635 -40.23 -14.01 42.12
N ARG A 636 -40.97 -14.19 43.24
CA ARG A 636 -40.43 -13.99 44.58
C ARG A 636 -39.24 -14.90 44.86
N LYS A 637 -39.33 -16.20 44.48
CA LYS A 637 -38.24 -17.15 44.68
C LYS A 637 -37.01 -16.75 43.87
N ALA A 638 -37.16 -16.36 42.61
CA ALA A 638 -36.07 -15.92 41.75
C ALA A 638 -35.40 -14.64 42.30
N VAL A 639 -36.17 -13.66 42.79
CA VAL A 639 -35.66 -12.45 43.42
C VAL A 639 -34.91 -12.77 44.73
N HIS A 640 -35.42 -13.65 45.59
CA HIS A 640 -34.72 -14.04 46.83
C HIS A 640 -33.42 -14.80 46.53
N GLU A 641 -33.37 -15.64 45.52
CA GLU A 641 -32.14 -16.32 45.09
C GLU A 641 -31.07 -15.32 44.60
N LEU A 642 -31.48 -14.28 43.86
CA LEU A 642 -30.60 -13.21 43.43
C LEU A 642 -30.06 -12.40 44.62
N LEU A 643 -30.94 -11.97 45.52
CA LEU A 643 -30.58 -11.17 46.70
C LEU A 643 -29.63 -11.89 47.64
N ALA A 644 -29.74 -13.23 47.78
CA ALA A 644 -28.90 -14.02 48.66
C ALA A 644 -27.41 -14.02 48.24
N VAL A 645 -27.11 -13.79 46.96
CA VAL A 645 -25.74 -13.79 46.42
C VAL A 645 -25.29 -12.40 45.98
N HIS A 646 -26.13 -11.40 46.05
CA HIS A 646 -25.84 -10.07 45.51
C HIS A 646 -24.84 -9.31 46.42
N PRO A 647 -23.72 -8.79 45.86
CA PRO A 647 -22.64 -8.21 46.67
C PRO A 647 -23.02 -6.95 47.45
N LEU A 648 -24.02 -6.18 46.97
CA LEU A 648 -24.46 -4.92 47.56
C LEU A 648 -25.57 -5.10 48.60
N VAL A 649 -26.09 -6.31 48.83
CA VAL A 649 -27.16 -6.59 49.78
C VAL A 649 -26.56 -7.01 51.10
N GLU A 650 -26.97 -6.33 52.19
CA GLU A 650 -26.62 -6.68 53.58
C GLU A 650 -27.61 -7.69 54.13
N SER A 651 -28.90 -7.37 54.03
CA SER A 651 -29.97 -8.25 54.45
C SER A 651 -31.25 -8.02 53.64
N PHE A 652 -32.14 -9.01 53.62
CA PHE A 652 -33.47 -8.82 53.06
C PHE A 652 -34.54 -9.58 53.88
N ARG A 653 -35.76 -9.03 53.94
CA ARG A 653 -36.87 -9.61 54.65
C ARG A 653 -38.20 -9.43 53.90
N PRO A 654 -39.22 -10.25 54.15
CA PRO A 654 -40.55 -9.99 53.63
C PRO A 654 -41.10 -8.65 54.19
N GLY A 655 -41.88 -7.93 53.40
CA GLY A 655 -42.51 -6.68 53.82
C GLY A 655 -43.48 -6.91 54.92
N ASN A 656 -43.58 -5.95 55.86
CA ASN A 656 -44.63 -5.91 56.89
C ASN A 656 -46.01 -5.65 56.25
N PRO A 657 -47.12 -5.84 56.95
CA PRO A 657 -48.47 -5.57 56.40
C PRO A 657 -48.66 -4.20 55.77
N ASN A 658 -47.96 -3.17 56.27
CA ASN A 658 -47.98 -1.80 55.74
C ASN A 658 -46.98 -1.58 54.59
N GLU A 659 -46.12 -2.54 54.31
CA GLU A 659 -45.07 -2.50 53.29
C GLU A 659 -45.38 -3.42 52.06
N GLY A 660 -46.64 -3.91 51.98
CA GLY A 660 -47.08 -4.83 50.90
C GLY A 660 -47.17 -6.29 51.35
N GLY A 661 -46.79 -6.65 52.60
CA GLY A 661 -46.85 -8.00 53.15
C GLY A 661 -46.06 -9.01 52.37
N GLY A 662 -46.56 -10.24 52.24
CA GLY A 662 -45.88 -11.32 51.46
C GLY A 662 -45.76 -11.08 49.95
N GLY A 663 -46.25 -9.95 49.42
CA GLY A 663 -46.08 -9.52 48.01
C GLY A 663 -44.93 -8.57 47.76
N ALA A 664 -44.18 -8.17 48.78
CA ALA A 664 -43.02 -7.31 48.69
C ALA A 664 -41.84 -7.86 49.51
N THR A 665 -40.61 -7.52 49.11
CA THR A 665 -39.36 -7.80 49.81
C THR A 665 -38.65 -6.48 50.08
N VAL A 666 -38.31 -6.22 51.36
CA VAL A 666 -37.46 -5.08 51.73
C VAL A 666 -36.00 -5.53 51.75
N VAL A 667 -35.15 -4.77 51.15
CA VAL A 667 -33.72 -5.07 50.99
C VAL A 667 -32.91 -3.97 51.64
N GLU A 668 -32.00 -4.32 52.54
CA GLU A 668 -31.01 -3.43 53.13
C GLU A 668 -29.71 -3.53 52.37
N LEU A 669 -29.20 -2.37 51.96
CA LEU A 669 -27.96 -2.28 51.16
C LEU A 669 -26.76 -2.00 52.07
N LYS A 670 -25.61 -2.57 51.74
CA LYS A 670 -24.35 -2.30 52.42
C LYS A 670 -23.94 -0.86 52.11
N VAL A 671 -24.09 0.01 53.09
CA VAL A 671 -23.59 1.39 52.99
C VAL A 671 -22.30 1.46 53.79
N ASP A 672 -21.19 1.69 53.09
CA ASP A 672 -19.91 1.99 53.72
C ASP A 672 -19.83 3.46 54.12
#